data_3b72c4d6d4c6d942cf68c2cd3a8e3b4f
#
_entry.id   3b72c4d6d4c6d942cf68c2cd3a8e3b4f
#
_cell.length_a   1.000
_cell.length_b   1.000
_cell.length_c   1.000
_cell.angle_alpha   90.00
_cell.angle_beta   90.00
_cell.angle_gamma   90.00
#
_symmetry.space_group_name_H-M   'P 1'
#
loop_
_entity.id
_entity.type
_entity.pdbx_description
1 polymer ?
#
loop_
_entity_poly.entity_id
_entity_poly.type
_entity_poly.pdbx_seq_one_letter_code
_entity_poly.pdbx_strand_id
1 'polypeptide(L)'
;MIVCIAEKPSVARDIADVLGAKDKKDGYIEGNGYQVTWTFGHLCTLKEPHEYTPNWKSWSLGSLPMVPPRFGIKLISNPTYERQFHVIENLMQHADMIINCGDAGQEGELIQRWVMQKAGARCPVKRLWISSLTEEAIREGFAKLRDASDFQPLYEAGLSRAIGDWLLGMTAPRLYTMKYGQNRQVLSIGRVQTPTLALIVNRQLEIQNFVPKQYWELKTVYRDTTFSAILRKSDEELVLEAEKQKEGAAAKAAKPEDNRGIEPITDRERGEALLEQIKNSPFTITNVTRKNGKEAPPRLFDLTSLQVECNRKFAFSADETLKTIQSLYEKKVTTYPRVDTTFLSDDIYPKCPGILKGLRDYQALTAPLDGATLPKSKKVFDNSKVTDHHAIIPTGQPPQNLTDMERRVFDLIARRFIAVFYPDCLFATTTVIGEVEQIEFKVSGKQILEPGWRVVFGTPSAQSQEEKEEKGGEEENVLPAFVVGESGPHLPDLYEKWTQPPRPYTEATLLRAMETAGKLVDNDELRDALKENGIGRPSTRAAIIETLFKRNYIRKEKKNLIATPTGVELIQIIHEELLKSAELTGIWEKKLREIEKRTYNAGQFLEELKQMVSEIVMSVLSDNSNRHITIQAPVPEKGKGEKAAAASDKPKKEPKKRAPRKSATKKTEQAAGENQPADALVGQPCPLCGKGTVIKGKTAYGCSEWKSGCTFRKPFE
;
A
#
# COMPACT_ATOMS: atom_id res chain seq x y z
N MET A 1 22.12 35.37 10.96
CA MET A 1 21.98 33.94 11.25
C MET A 1 21.43 33.22 10.05
N ILE A 2 21.92 31.99 9.74
CA ILE A 2 21.43 31.15 8.68
C ILE A 2 20.39 30.20 9.27
N VAL A 3 19.16 30.21 8.72
CA VAL A 3 18.09 29.35 9.20
C VAL A 3 17.97 28.14 8.26
N CYS A 4 18.15 26.93 8.80
CA CYS A 4 17.90 25.69 8.09
C CYS A 4 16.52 25.15 8.50
N ILE A 5 15.66 24.82 7.53
CA ILE A 5 14.35 24.23 7.82
C ILE A 5 14.24 22.83 7.22
N ALA A 6 14.12 21.82 8.09
CA ALA A 6 13.95 20.42 7.72
C ALA A 6 12.47 20.01 7.76
N GLU A 7 12.12 18.92 7.10
CA GLU A 7 10.73 18.42 7.07
C GLU A 7 10.32 17.72 8.37
N LYS A 8 11.30 17.21 9.13
CA LYS A 8 11.08 16.38 10.32
C LYS A 8 12.09 16.71 11.43
N PRO A 9 11.73 16.57 12.72
CA PRO A 9 12.66 16.82 13.83
C PRO A 9 13.89 15.91 13.82
N SER A 10 13.78 14.67 13.31
CA SER A 10 14.91 13.74 13.18
C SER A 10 15.96 14.27 12.21
N VAL A 11 15.50 14.67 11.01
CA VAL A 11 16.37 15.24 9.98
C VAL A 11 17.04 16.53 10.45
N ALA A 12 16.29 17.40 11.16
CA ALA A 12 16.85 18.62 11.74
C ALA A 12 17.99 18.32 12.72
N ARG A 13 17.86 17.27 13.55
CA ARG A 13 18.94 16.87 14.48
C ARG A 13 20.18 16.40 13.73
N ASP A 14 20.00 15.54 12.72
CA ASP A 14 21.12 15.03 11.93
C ASP A 14 21.87 16.17 11.22
N ILE A 15 21.12 17.13 10.66
CA ILE A 15 21.71 18.34 10.05
C ILE A 15 22.40 19.20 11.10
N ALA A 16 21.79 19.44 12.26
CA ALA A 16 22.37 20.24 13.35
C ALA A 16 23.69 19.63 13.85
N ASP A 17 23.73 18.33 14.02
CA ASP A 17 24.93 17.61 14.45
C ASP A 17 26.08 17.81 13.45
N VAL A 18 25.81 17.69 12.15
CA VAL A 18 26.81 17.91 11.08
C VAL A 18 27.29 19.36 11.01
N LEU A 19 26.38 20.33 11.22
CA LEU A 19 26.71 21.77 11.23
C LEU A 19 27.39 22.23 12.53
N GLY A 20 27.42 21.38 13.56
CA GLY A 20 27.97 21.72 14.86
C GLY A 20 27.05 22.61 15.72
N ALA A 21 25.76 22.67 15.38
CA ALA A 21 24.74 23.31 16.20
C ALA A 21 24.34 22.38 17.35
N LYS A 22 24.56 22.79 18.62
CA LYS A 22 24.38 21.91 19.79
C LYS A 22 23.38 22.44 20.80
N ASP A 23 23.06 23.73 20.76
CA ASP A 23 22.19 24.44 21.72
C ASP A 23 20.71 24.13 21.39
N LYS A 24 20.11 23.28 22.18
CA LYS A 24 18.69 22.91 22.00
C LYS A 24 17.79 23.99 22.57
N LYS A 25 16.95 24.56 21.73
CA LYS A 25 15.91 25.51 22.06
C LYS A 25 14.54 24.92 21.86
N ASP A 26 13.49 25.60 22.23
CA ASP A 26 12.14 25.21 21.95
C ASP A 26 11.85 25.37 20.43
N GLY A 27 11.68 24.25 19.71
CA GLY A 27 11.37 24.23 18.29
C GLY A 27 12.57 24.42 17.35
N TYR A 28 13.82 24.53 17.81
CA TYR A 28 15.02 24.61 16.96
C TYR A 28 16.29 24.24 17.71
N ILE A 29 17.40 24.09 17.00
CA ILE A 29 18.75 23.86 17.54
C ILE A 29 19.68 24.95 16.99
N GLU A 30 20.46 25.58 17.84
CA GLU A 30 21.30 26.73 17.48
C GLU A 30 22.79 26.43 17.72
N GLY A 31 23.65 27.03 16.91
CA GLY A 31 25.09 27.00 17.09
C GLY A 31 25.84 27.17 15.77
N ASN A 32 27.10 27.54 15.88
CA ASN A 32 28.01 27.73 14.75
C ASN A 32 27.46 28.60 13.59
N GLY A 33 26.65 29.62 13.93
CA GLY A 33 26.05 30.54 12.94
C GLY A 33 24.76 30.05 12.31
N TYR A 34 24.27 28.87 12.70
CA TYR A 34 23.05 28.23 12.18
C TYR A 34 21.96 28.13 13.24
N GLN A 35 20.72 28.21 12.76
CA GLN A 35 19.51 27.88 13.52
C GLN A 35 18.77 26.81 12.72
N VAL A 36 18.73 25.57 13.23
CA VAL A 36 18.12 24.42 12.52
C VAL A 36 16.76 24.11 13.11
N THR A 37 15.71 24.42 12.39
CA THR A 37 14.31 24.18 12.76
C THR A 37 13.67 23.10 11.87
N TRP A 38 12.42 22.77 12.13
CA TRP A 38 11.73 21.68 11.43
C TRP A 38 10.23 21.91 11.32
N THR A 39 9.63 21.20 10.37
CA THR A 39 8.19 21.00 10.31
C THR A 39 7.83 19.59 10.83
N PHE A 40 6.55 19.25 10.87
CA PHE A 40 6.04 17.90 11.14
C PHE A 40 5.37 17.31 9.89
N GLY A 41 6.01 17.43 8.73
CA GLY A 41 5.38 17.34 7.44
C GLY A 41 4.57 18.61 7.16
N HIS A 42 3.38 18.50 6.60
CA HIS A 42 2.54 19.68 6.33
C HIS A 42 2.12 20.43 7.61
N LEU A 43 2.57 21.67 7.76
CA LEU A 43 2.01 22.65 8.70
C LEU A 43 0.93 23.51 8.03
N CYS A 44 1.01 23.66 6.71
CA CYS A 44 0.07 24.42 5.91
C CYS A 44 -0.76 23.51 5.00
N THR A 45 -1.96 23.96 4.67
CA THR A 45 -2.86 23.32 3.69
C THR A 45 -3.56 24.40 2.88
N LEU A 46 -4.22 24.00 1.78
CA LEU A 46 -5.10 24.92 1.05
C LEU A 46 -6.31 25.28 1.95
N LYS A 47 -6.85 26.49 1.77
CA LYS A 47 -8.04 26.95 2.47
C LYS A 47 -9.24 26.06 2.17
N GLU A 48 -10.13 25.92 3.16
CA GLU A 48 -11.42 25.25 2.99
C GLU A 48 -12.38 26.11 2.14
N PRO A 49 -13.36 25.50 1.47
CA PRO A 49 -14.32 26.25 0.63
C PRO A 49 -14.96 27.47 1.30
N HIS A 50 -15.39 27.33 2.54
CA HIS A 50 -16.04 28.41 3.29
C HIS A 50 -15.13 29.58 3.66
N GLU A 51 -13.82 29.42 3.56
CA GLU A 51 -12.83 30.49 3.78
C GLU A 51 -12.60 31.35 2.55
N TYR A 52 -13.13 30.95 1.37
CA TYR A 52 -13.17 31.77 0.16
C TYR A 52 -14.46 32.55 0.08
N THR A 53 -15.59 31.91 0.38
CA THR A 53 -16.91 32.54 0.40
C THR A 53 -17.84 31.81 1.39
N PRO A 54 -18.63 32.55 2.20
CA PRO A 54 -19.60 31.96 3.12
C PRO A 54 -20.62 31.05 2.42
N ASN A 55 -20.94 31.30 1.14
CA ASN A 55 -21.86 30.51 0.35
C ASN A 55 -21.45 29.06 0.18
N TRP A 56 -20.15 28.76 0.28
CA TRP A 56 -19.62 27.40 0.19
C TRP A 56 -19.59 26.65 1.52
N LYS A 57 -20.11 27.25 2.59
CA LYS A 57 -20.24 26.59 3.91
C LYS A 57 -21.29 25.49 3.87
N SER A 58 -22.42 25.75 3.22
CA SER A 58 -23.49 24.77 3.02
C SER A 58 -23.35 24.09 1.66
N TRP A 59 -23.61 22.80 1.64
CA TRP A 59 -23.58 22.05 0.39
C TRP A 59 -24.82 22.40 -0.47
N SER A 60 -24.57 22.79 -1.70
CA SER A 60 -25.60 23.13 -2.69
C SER A 60 -25.10 22.76 -4.09
N LEU A 61 -25.96 22.12 -4.90
CA LEU A 61 -25.65 21.82 -6.30
C LEU A 61 -25.35 23.09 -7.10
N GLY A 62 -26.06 24.20 -6.81
CA GLY A 62 -25.84 25.48 -7.49
C GLY A 62 -24.53 26.18 -7.13
N SER A 63 -23.78 25.69 -6.14
CA SER A 63 -22.44 26.20 -5.78
C SER A 63 -21.28 25.43 -6.40
N LEU A 64 -21.58 24.47 -7.27
CA LEU A 64 -20.59 23.60 -7.91
C LEU A 64 -20.40 24.00 -9.39
N PRO A 65 -19.17 23.89 -9.95
CA PRO A 65 -17.94 23.50 -9.27
C PRO A 65 -17.39 24.58 -8.33
N MET A 66 -16.65 24.16 -7.28
CA MET A 66 -15.97 25.09 -6.38
C MET A 66 -14.63 25.50 -6.95
N VAL A 67 -14.56 26.63 -7.65
CA VAL A 67 -13.35 27.16 -8.26
C VAL A 67 -13.03 28.53 -7.66
N PRO A 68 -12.09 28.63 -6.70
CA PRO A 68 -11.68 29.91 -6.15
C PRO A 68 -10.97 30.76 -7.21
N PRO A 69 -11.14 32.09 -7.19
CA PRO A 69 -10.42 32.98 -8.11
C PRO A 69 -8.90 32.92 -7.91
N ARG A 70 -8.46 32.67 -6.69
CA ARG A 70 -7.08 32.46 -6.29
C ARG A 70 -7.02 31.47 -5.12
N PHE A 71 -6.15 30.46 -5.23
CA PHE A 71 -5.92 29.53 -4.13
C PHE A 71 -5.08 30.19 -3.05
N GLY A 72 -5.49 30.00 -1.79
CA GLY A 72 -4.80 30.47 -0.60
C GLY A 72 -4.41 29.32 0.34
N ILE A 73 -3.39 29.56 1.14
CA ILE A 73 -2.91 28.61 2.16
C ILE A 73 -3.32 29.07 3.56
N LYS A 74 -3.49 28.10 4.46
CA LYS A 74 -3.72 28.30 5.88
C LYS A 74 -2.90 27.35 6.72
N LEU A 75 -2.69 27.68 8.01
CA LEU A 75 -2.16 26.71 8.96
C LEU A 75 -3.19 25.61 9.23
N ILE A 76 -2.71 24.39 9.40
CA ILE A 76 -3.53 23.30 9.91
C ILE A 76 -3.82 23.58 11.38
N SER A 77 -5.10 23.58 11.76
CA SER A 77 -5.54 23.88 13.14
C SER A 77 -5.13 22.74 14.08
N ASN A 78 -3.94 22.90 14.65
CA ASN A 78 -3.34 22.00 15.63
C ASN A 78 -2.42 22.82 16.54
N PRO A 79 -2.63 22.82 17.87
CA PRO A 79 -1.83 23.64 18.79
C PRO A 79 -0.32 23.39 18.70
N THR A 80 0.11 22.17 18.46
CA THR A 80 1.53 21.82 18.29
C THR A 80 2.09 22.41 17.00
N TYR A 81 1.30 22.37 15.90
CA TYR A 81 1.72 22.94 14.61
C TYR A 81 1.76 24.46 14.66
N GLU A 82 0.79 25.08 15.29
CA GLU A 82 0.74 26.53 15.48
C GLU A 82 1.93 27.03 16.30
N ARG A 83 2.24 26.36 17.44
CA ARG A 83 3.40 26.65 18.24
C ARG A 83 4.71 26.57 17.46
N GLN A 84 4.91 25.47 16.73
CA GLN A 84 6.10 25.28 15.91
C GLN A 84 6.19 26.30 14.77
N PHE A 85 5.06 26.63 14.15
CA PHE A 85 5.00 27.65 13.11
C PHE A 85 5.44 29.02 13.62
N HIS A 86 5.01 29.45 14.83
CA HIS A 86 5.45 30.72 15.41
C HIS A 86 6.95 30.75 15.67
N VAL A 87 7.55 29.63 16.06
CA VAL A 87 9.01 29.53 16.16
C VAL A 87 9.66 29.76 14.79
N ILE A 88 9.20 29.05 13.78
CA ILE A 88 9.70 29.13 12.39
C ILE A 88 9.55 30.60 11.90
N GLU A 89 8.37 31.19 12.05
CA GLU A 89 8.06 32.55 11.64
C GLU A 89 9.03 33.54 12.23
N ASN A 90 9.25 33.47 13.55
CA ASN A 90 10.20 34.36 14.24
C ASN A 90 11.63 34.17 13.73
N LEU A 91 12.11 32.95 13.54
CA LEU A 91 13.43 32.67 12.99
C LEU A 91 13.60 33.23 11.58
N MET A 92 12.61 33.02 10.70
CA MET A 92 12.67 33.45 9.29
C MET A 92 12.60 34.97 9.12
N GLN A 93 11.90 35.67 10.01
CA GLN A 93 11.84 37.14 9.98
C GLN A 93 13.18 37.79 10.33
N HIS A 94 14.07 37.10 11.04
CA HIS A 94 15.39 37.58 11.47
C HIS A 94 16.56 36.88 10.73
N ALA A 95 16.26 36.04 9.75
CA ALA A 95 17.26 35.29 8.99
C ALA A 95 17.95 36.16 7.94
N ASP A 96 19.26 36.03 7.82
CA ASP A 96 20.03 36.60 6.71
C ASP A 96 19.90 35.72 5.44
N MET A 97 19.76 34.43 5.63
CA MET A 97 19.56 33.42 4.58
C MET A 97 18.79 32.23 5.14
N ILE A 98 17.97 31.62 4.30
CA ILE A 98 17.28 30.36 4.62
C ILE A 98 17.85 29.23 3.75
N ILE A 99 18.06 28.06 4.35
CA ILE A 99 18.38 26.83 3.63
C ILE A 99 17.18 25.87 3.75
N ASN A 100 16.51 25.62 2.63
CA ASN A 100 15.44 24.65 2.53
C ASN A 100 16.06 23.25 2.52
N CYS A 101 15.86 22.51 3.61
CA CYS A 101 16.31 21.14 3.83
C CYS A 101 15.13 20.14 3.81
N GLY A 102 14.05 20.43 3.08
CA GLY A 102 12.95 19.49 2.85
C GLY A 102 13.41 18.26 2.06
N ASP A 103 12.65 17.19 2.14
CA ASP A 103 12.92 15.96 1.39
C ASP A 103 13.05 16.27 -0.11
N ALA A 104 13.89 15.50 -0.83
CA ALA A 104 14.23 15.76 -2.23
C ALA A 104 13.13 15.30 -3.20
N GLY A 105 11.99 16.00 -3.20
CA GLY A 105 10.84 15.68 -4.04
C GLY A 105 9.81 16.80 -4.08
N GLN A 106 8.76 16.62 -4.92
CA GLN A 106 7.65 17.58 -5.06
C GLN A 106 7.02 17.94 -3.73
N GLU A 107 6.78 16.94 -2.87
CA GLU A 107 6.11 17.11 -1.59
C GLU A 107 6.95 17.93 -0.62
N GLY A 108 8.23 17.56 -0.45
CA GLY A 108 9.15 18.29 0.43
C GLY A 108 9.35 19.74 -0.01
N GLU A 109 9.41 20.00 -1.32
CA GLU A 109 9.48 21.35 -1.86
C GLU A 109 8.20 22.15 -1.55
N LEU A 110 7.02 21.54 -1.75
CA LEU A 110 5.73 22.17 -1.49
C LEU A 110 5.55 22.51 -0.01
N ILE A 111 5.84 21.57 0.89
CA ILE A 111 5.74 21.74 2.34
C ILE A 111 6.54 22.96 2.79
N GLN A 112 7.82 23.01 2.40
CA GLN A 112 8.71 24.05 2.87
C GLN A 112 8.39 25.42 2.25
N ARG A 113 8.05 25.45 0.96
CA ARG A 113 7.64 26.71 0.29
C ARG A 113 6.38 27.30 0.89
N TRP A 114 5.40 26.51 1.23
CA TRP A 114 4.17 26.99 1.88
C TRP A 114 4.45 27.57 3.26
N VAL A 115 5.33 26.92 4.03
CA VAL A 115 5.70 27.42 5.36
C VAL A 115 6.50 28.73 5.26
N MET A 116 7.49 28.79 4.37
CA MET A 116 8.26 30.03 4.13
C MET A 116 7.36 31.19 3.64
N GLN A 117 6.44 30.90 2.71
CA GLN A 117 5.46 31.88 2.22
C GLN A 117 4.55 32.36 3.34
N LYS A 118 4.05 31.48 4.19
CA LYS A 118 3.17 31.80 5.30
C LYS A 118 3.89 32.59 6.40
N ALA A 119 5.17 32.28 6.65
CA ALA A 119 6.04 32.99 7.58
C ALA A 119 6.51 34.37 7.06
N GLY A 120 6.23 34.69 5.80
CA GLY A 120 6.64 35.97 5.20
C GLY A 120 8.14 36.11 5.01
N ALA A 121 8.85 35.01 4.74
CA ALA A 121 10.29 35.02 4.48
C ALA A 121 10.67 35.95 3.31
N ARG A 122 11.69 36.82 3.50
CA ARG A 122 12.13 37.81 2.50
C ARG A 122 13.60 37.70 2.14
N CYS A 123 14.39 36.95 2.90
CA CYS A 123 15.80 36.76 2.66
C CYS A 123 16.06 35.73 1.53
N PRO A 124 17.31 35.67 0.99
CA PRO A 124 17.68 34.67 0.01
C PRO A 124 17.47 33.23 0.52
N VAL A 125 17.01 32.35 -0.38
CA VAL A 125 16.77 30.94 -0.05
C VAL A 125 17.66 30.05 -0.91
N LYS A 126 18.40 29.16 -0.28
CA LYS A 126 19.16 28.08 -0.90
C LYS A 126 18.46 26.74 -0.64
N ARG A 127 18.81 25.75 -1.45
CA ARG A 127 18.24 24.41 -1.38
C ARG A 127 19.32 23.37 -1.14
N LEU A 128 19.17 22.62 -0.06
CA LEU A 128 19.90 21.38 0.18
C LEU A 128 19.19 20.26 -0.55
N TRP A 129 19.85 19.62 -1.54
CA TRP A 129 19.28 18.53 -2.31
C TRP A 129 20.07 17.25 -2.09
N ILE A 130 19.58 16.39 -1.22
CA ILE A 130 20.20 15.13 -0.83
C ILE A 130 19.14 14.03 -0.73
N SER A 131 19.49 12.81 -1.10
CA SER A 131 18.66 11.60 -0.99
C SER A 131 19.14 10.62 0.10
N SER A 132 20.16 11.04 0.87
CA SER A 132 20.70 10.30 1.99
C SER A 132 20.98 11.25 3.15
N LEU A 133 20.81 10.77 4.39
CA LEU A 133 21.05 11.53 5.63
C LEU A 133 22.35 11.10 6.33
N THR A 134 23.29 10.52 5.60
CA THR A 134 24.61 10.24 6.12
C THR A 134 25.39 11.54 6.35
N GLU A 135 26.30 11.56 7.32
CA GLU A 135 27.10 12.74 7.62
C GLU A 135 27.82 13.25 6.35
N GLU A 136 28.39 12.33 5.56
CA GLU A 136 29.08 12.64 4.31
C GLU A 136 28.14 13.29 3.29
N ALA A 137 26.95 12.72 3.10
CA ALA A 137 25.95 13.25 2.16
C ALA A 137 25.46 14.64 2.57
N ILE A 138 25.24 14.87 3.87
CA ILE A 138 24.88 16.18 4.39
C ILE A 138 26.01 17.19 4.16
N ARG A 139 27.25 16.87 4.51
CA ARG A 139 28.42 17.75 4.29
C ARG A 139 28.60 18.11 2.82
N GLU A 140 28.54 17.11 1.94
CA GLU A 140 28.67 17.31 0.52
C GLU A 140 27.51 18.17 -0.03
N GLY A 141 26.28 17.93 0.43
CA GLY A 141 25.10 18.70 0.06
C GLY A 141 25.22 20.17 0.47
N PHE A 142 25.71 20.46 1.69
CA PHE A 142 25.97 21.84 2.12
C PHE A 142 27.09 22.53 1.35
N ALA A 143 28.07 21.77 0.88
CA ALA A 143 29.11 22.31 -0.04
C ALA A 143 28.57 22.63 -1.45
N LYS A 144 27.43 22.04 -1.85
CA LYS A 144 26.81 22.16 -3.18
C LYS A 144 25.39 22.73 -3.14
N LEU A 145 25.12 23.66 -2.24
CA LEU A 145 23.80 24.30 -2.14
C LEU A 145 23.40 24.93 -3.48
N ARG A 146 22.15 24.72 -3.87
CA ARG A 146 21.57 25.24 -5.10
C ARG A 146 20.65 26.43 -4.83
N ASP A 147 20.34 27.20 -5.84
CA ASP A 147 19.37 28.29 -5.70
C ASP A 147 17.93 27.74 -5.65
N ALA A 148 17.09 28.32 -4.80
CA ALA A 148 15.68 27.91 -4.70
C ALA A 148 14.91 28.10 -6.01
N SER A 149 15.35 29.04 -6.88
CA SER A 149 14.78 29.29 -8.21
C SER A 149 14.92 28.12 -9.17
N ASP A 150 15.96 27.28 -9.00
CA ASP A 150 16.16 26.09 -9.82
C ASP A 150 15.02 25.08 -9.64
N PHE A 151 14.38 25.10 -8.46
CA PHE A 151 13.32 24.18 -8.07
C PHE A 151 11.90 24.76 -8.26
N GLN A 152 11.79 25.92 -8.95
CA GLN A 152 10.49 26.51 -9.23
C GLN A 152 9.55 25.58 -10.02
N PRO A 153 9.99 24.85 -11.06
CA PRO A 153 9.12 23.90 -11.77
C PRO A 153 8.66 22.74 -10.90
N LEU A 154 9.52 22.25 -9.99
CA LEU A 154 9.19 21.21 -9.04
C LEU A 154 8.09 21.67 -8.07
N TYR A 155 8.20 22.90 -7.56
CA TYR A 155 7.17 23.54 -6.73
C TYR A 155 5.85 23.70 -7.49
N GLU A 156 5.89 24.17 -8.74
CA GLU A 156 4.70 24.34 -9.59
C GLU A 156 4.00 23.02 -9.85
N ALA A 157 4.73 21.94 -10.07
CA ALA A 157 4.16 20.60 -10.22
C ALA A 157 3.48 20.14 -8.90
N GLY A 158 4.15 20.29 -7.77
CA GLY A 158 3.59 19.97 -6.46
C GLY A 158 2.33 20.77 -6.12
N LEU A 159 2.36 22.07 -6.39
CA LEU A 159 1.22 22.98 -6.20
C LEU A 159 0.05 22.62 -7.13
N SER A 160 0.32 22.35 -8.39
CA SER A 160 -0.68 21.96 -9.37
C SER A 160 -1.38 20.66 -8.99
N ARG A 161 -0.63 19.67 -8.48
CA ARG A 161 -1.19 18.44 -7.91
C ARG A 161 -2.12 18.74 -6.73
N ALA A 162 -1.67 19.55 -5.77
CA ALA A 162 -2.44 19.88 -4.58
C ALA A 162 -3.74 20.61 -4.94
N ILE A 163 -3.70 21.54 -5.89
CA ILE A 163 -4.88 22.27 -6.39
C ILE A 163 -5.84 21.31 -7.11
N GLY A 164 -5.33 20.42 -7.96
CA GLY A 164 -6.16 19.46 -8.67
C GLY A 164 -6.87 18.50 -7.72
N ASP A 165 -6.15 17.94 -6.76
CA ASP A 165 -6.73 17.06 -5.75
C ASP A 165 -7.75 17.81 -4.87
N TRP A 166 -7.56 19.13 -4.60
CA TRP A 166 -8.52 19.96 -3.92
C TRP A 166 -9.77 20.21 -4.76
N LEU A 167 -9.63 20.61 -6.04
CA LEU A 167 -10.76 20.87 -6.93
C LEU A 167 -11.68 19.66 -7.06
N LEU A 168 -11.11 18.50 -7.36
CA LEU A 168 -11.83 17.25 -7.48
C LEU A 168 -12.40 16.80 -6.13
N GLY A 169 -11.59 16.83 -5.07
CA GLY A 169 -11.95 16.37 -3.73
C GLY A 169 -13.00 17.24 -3.04
N MET A 170 -13.10 18.54 -3.38
CA MET A 170 -14.13 19.42 -2.84
C MET A 170 -15.40 19.39 -3.69
N THR A 171 -15.32 19.19 -4.99
CA THR A 171 -16.47 19.21 -5.90
C THR A 171 -17.15 17.85 -6.01
N ALA A 172 -16.45 16.79 -6.38
CA ALA A 172 -17.05 15.50 -6.70
C ALA A 172 -17.79 14.85 -5.50
N PRO A 173 -17.24 14.78 -4.28
CA PRO A 173 -17.98 14.20 -3.15
C PRO A 173 -19.28 14.95 -2.84
N ARG A 174 -19.28 16.28 -2.95
CA ARG A 174 -20.50 17.10 -2.73
C ARG A 174 -21.53 16.83 -3.81
N LEU A 175 -21.10 16.87 -5.08
CA LEU A 175 -21.95 16.64 -6.24
C LEU A 175 -22.67 15.30 -6.16
N TYR A 176 -21.91 14.22 -6.02
CA TYR A 176 -22.47 12.86 -5.97
C TYR A 176 -23.29 12.62 -4.71
N THR A 177 -22.87 13.15 -3.57
CA THR A 177 -23.66 13.05 -2.31
C THR A 177 -25.01 13.74 -2.43
N MET A 178 -25.05 14.93 -3.02
CA MET A 178 -26.30 15.69 -3.14
C MET A 178 -27.22 15.15 -4.23
N LYS A 179 -26.66 14.62 -5.30
CA LYS A 179 -27.45 14.06 -6.40
C LYS A 179 -27.98 12.66 -6.09
N TYR A 180 -27.14 11.78 -5.53
CA TYR A 180 -27.40 10.35 -5.41
C TYR A 180 -27.39 9.83 -3.97
N GLY A 181 -26.91 10.62 -3.02
CA GLY A 181 -26.79 10.19 -1.63
C GLY A 181 -28.13 10.21 -0.89
N GLN A 182 -28.29 9.28 0.06
CA GLN A 182 -29.39 9.25 1.02
C GLN A 182 -28.86 9.42 2.45
N ASN A 183 -29.72 9.87 3.37
CA ASN A 183 -29.46 9.88 4.82
C ASN A 183 -28.19 10.64 5.26
N ARG A 184 -27.80 11.72 4.55
CA ARG A 184 -26.63 12.57 4.87
C ARG A 184 -25.27 11.85 4.89
N GLN A 185 -25.16 10.66 4.34
CA GLN A 185 -23.87 9.97 4.22
C GLN A 185 -23.10 10.51 3.01
N VAL A 186 -21.87 10.95 3.26
CA VAL A 186 -20.99 11.49 2.23
C VAL A 186 -20.51 10.38 1.31
N LEU A 187 -20.78 10.52 0.00
CA LEU A 187 -20.19 9.69 -1.05
C LEU A 187 -18.79 10.22 -1.36
N SER A 188 -17.79 9.48 -0.95
CA SER A 188 -16.40 9.88 -1.12
C SER A 188 -15.91 9.47 -2.50
N ILE A 189 -15.52 10.45 -3.31
CA ILE A 189 -14.98 10.27 -4.66
C ILE A 189 -13.63 10.98 -4.74
N GLY A 190 -12.67 10.36 -5.39
CA GLY A 190 -11.34 10.92 -5.54
C GLY A 190 -10.49 10.16 -6.56
N ARG A 191 -9.49 10.84 -7.09
CA ARG A 191 -8.62 10.37 -8.17
C ARG A 191 -7.94 9.01 -7.92
N VAL A 192 -7.68 8.66 -6.67
CA VAL A 192 -7.03 7.38 -6.30
C VAL A 192 -8.03 6.43 -5.65
N GLN A 193 -8.90 6.95 -4.77
CA GLN A 193 -9.85 6.14 -4.02
C GLN A 193 -10.87 5.46 -4.93
N THR A 194 -11.41 6.17 -5.89
CA THR A 194 -12.45 5.64 -6.79
C THR A 194 -11.92 4.52 -7.70
N PRO A 195 -10.76 4.67 -8.39
CA PRO A 195 -10.18 3.57 -9.14
C PRO A 195 -9.82 2.37 -8.27
N THR A 196 -9.36 2.59 -7.03
CA THR A 196 -9.07 1.49 -6.10
C THR A 196 -10.33 0.71 -5.75
N LEU A 197 -11.44 1.39 -5.50
CA LEU A 197 -12.74 0.73 -5.30
C LEU A 197 -13.20 0.00 -6.57
N ALA A 198 -13.04 0.62 -7.74
CA ALA A 198 -13.40 0.02 -9.02
C ALA A 198 -12.67 -1.29 -9.30
N LEU A 199 -11.39 -1.42 -8.93
CA LEU A 199 -10.65 -2.69 -9.04
C LEU A 199 -11.36 -3.82 -8.27
N ILE A 200 -11.81 -3.55 -7.04
CA ILE A 200 -12.47 -4.54 -6.19
C ILE A 200 -13.86 -4.88 -6.75
N VAL A 201 -14.65 -3.86 -7.14
CA VAL A 201 -15.99 -4.04 -7.70
C VAL A 201 -15.94 -4.82 -9.01
N ASN A 202 -15.06 -4.43 -9.95
CA ASN A 202 -14.92 -5.10 -11.24
C ASN A 202 -14.49 -6.56 -11.07
N ARG A 203 -13.54 -6.85 -10.16
CA ARG A 203 -13.14 -8.22 -9.84
C ARG A 203 -14.30 -9.03 -9.27
N GLN A 204 -15.12 -8.44 -8.41
CA GLN A 204 -16.30 -9.12 -7.86
C GLN A 204 -17.35 -9.42 -8.94
N LEU A 205 -17.61 -8.48 -9.84
CA LEU A 205 -18.51 -8.68 -10.97
C LEU A 205 -17.97 -9.71 -11.95
N GLU A 206 -16.65 -9.71 -12.21
CA GLU A 206 -15.98 -10.73 -13.03
C GLU A 206 -16.18 -12.14 -12.44
N ILE A 207 -16.04 -12.28 -11.13
CA ILE A 207 -16.25 -13.56 -10.43
C ILE A 207 -17.73 -13.97 -10.48
N GLN A 208 -18.66 -13.04 -10.25
CA GLN A 208 -20.10 -13.32 -10.27
C GLN A 208 -20.62 -13.70 -11.64
N ASN A 209 -20.08 -13.09 -12.70
CA ASN A 209 -20.46 -13.35 -14.08
C ASN A 209 -19.63 -14.45 -14.75
N PHE A 210 -18.70 -15.06 -14.01
CA PHE A 210 -17.82 -16.08 -14.56
C PHE A 210 -18.61 -17.36 -14.87
N VAL A 211 -18.50 -17.83 -16.12
CA VAL A 211 -19.07 -19.10 -16.56
C VAL A 211 -17.95 -20.13 -16.66
N PRO A 212 -17.90 -21.14 -15.79
CA PRO A 212 -16.91 -22.20 -15.88
C PRO A 212 -17.01 -22.93 -17.21
N LYS A 213 -15.86 -23.16 -17.85
CA LYS A 213 -15.74 -23.94 -19.06
C LYS A 213 -15.04 -25.26 -18.76
N GLN A 214 -15.59 -26.35 -19.22
CA GLN A 214 -15.00 -27.67 -19.10
C GLN A 214 -13.88 -27.85 -20.11
N TYR A 215 -12.81 -28.52 -19.71
CA TYR A 215 -11.71 -28.93 -20.56
C TYR A 215 -11.06 -30.18 -19.98
N TRP A 216 -10.25 -30.85 -20.77
CA TRP A 216 -9.57 -32.07 -20.36
C TRP A 216 -8.05 -31.91 -20.51
N GLU A 217 -7.32 -32.60 -19.64
CA GLU A 217 -5.87 -32.73 -19.68
C GLU A 217 -5.52 -34.19 -19.86
N LEU A 218 -4.87 -34.53 -20.99
CA LEU A 218 -4.33 -35.85 -21.21
C LEU A 218 -2.97 -35.95 -20.50
N LYS A 219 -2.85 -36.91 -19.59
CA LYS A 219 -1.62 -37.17 -18.84
C LYS A 219 -1.28 -38.65 -18.95
N THR A 220 0.01 -38.92 -18.67
CA THR A 220 0.46 -40.31 -18.54
C THR A 220 1.47 -40.44 -17.42
N VAL A 221 1.48 -41.58 -16.77
CA VAL A 221 2.47 -41.93 -15.74
C VAL A 221 3.46 -42.93 -16.35
N TYR A 222 4.73 -42.54 -16.35
CA TYR A 222 5.86 -43.37 -16.75
C TYR A 222 6.94 -43.31 -15.68
N ARG A 223 7.37 -44.47 -15.16
CA ARG A 223 8.33 -44.59 -14.07
C ARG A 223 7.99 -43.67 -12.89
N ASP A 224 6.76 -43.79 -12.37
CA ASP A 224 6.23 -42.98 -11.25
C ASP A 224 6.25 -41.46 -11.48
N THR A 225 6.45 -41.02 -12.70
CA THR A 225 6.47 -39.61 -13.07
C THR A 225 5.32 -39.28 -13.99
N THR A 226 4.55 -38.23 -13.64
CA THR A 226 3.40 -37.79 -14.45
C THR A 226 3.85 -36.79 -15.52
N PHE A 227 3.57 -37.12 -16.76
CA PHE A 227 3.78 -36.30 -17.94
C PHE A 227 2.46 -35.74 -18.46
N SER A 228 2.44 -34.48 -18.87
CA SER A 228 1.26 -33.84 -19.48
C SER A 228 1.43 -33.69 -20.98
N ALA A 229 0.40 -34.03 -21.75
CA ALA A 229 0.41 -33.92 -23.20
C ALA A 229 0.55 -32.45 -23.66
N ILE A 230 1.31 -32.25 -24.73
CA ILE A 230 1.44 -30.99 -25.46
C ILE A 230 0.76 -31.14 -26.79
N LEU A 231 -0.48 -30.67 -26.90
CA LEU A 231 -1.21 -30.63 -28.16
C LEU A 231 -0.97 -29.29 -28.83
N ARG A 232 -0.38 -29.29 -30.00
CA ARG A 232 -0.08 -28.04 -30.74
C ARG A 232 -1.19 -27.77 -31.75
N LYS A 233 -1.57 -26.52 -31.88
CA LYS A 233 -2.45 -26.07 -32.96
C LYS A 233 -1.74 -26.23 -34.29
N SER A 234 -2.49 -26.56 -35.31
CA SER A 234 -1.99 -26.58 -36.68
C SER A 234 -1.60 -25.16 -37.13
N ASP A 235 -0.65 -25.02 -38.05
CA ASP A 235 -0.23 -23.72 -38.58
C ASP A 235 -1.40 -22.94 -39.19
N GLU A 236 -2.40 -23.63 -39.76
CA GLU A 236 -3.62 -23.03 -40.31
C GLU A 236 -4.50 -22.41 -39.20
N GLU A 237 -4.65 -23.10 -38.05
CA GLU A 237 -5.41 -22.59 -36.90
C GLU A 237 -4.71 -21.40 -36.24
N LEU A 238 -3.36 -21.39 -36.20
CA LEU A 238 -2.58 -20.27 -35.70
C LEU A 238 -2.73 -19.00 -36.56
N VAL A 239 -2.78 -19.18 -37.91
CA VAL A 239 -3.02 -18.08 -38.86
C VAL A 239 -4.44 -17.54 -38.70
N LEU A 240 -5.44 -18.38 -38.57
CA LEU A 240 -6.84 -17.97 -38.36
C LEU A 240 -7.05 -17.23 -37.04
N GLU A 241 -6.39 -17.65 -35.98
CA GLU A 241 -6.41 -16.91 -34.68
C GLU A 241 -5.71 -15.55 -34.76
N ALA A 242 -4.59 -15.47 -35.47
CA ALA A 242 -3.88 -14.22 -35.68
C ALA A 242 -4.72 -13.20 -36.51
N GLU A 243 -5.51 -13.67 -37.42
CA GLU A 243 -6.45 -12.84 -38.19
C GLU A 243 -7.63 -12.36 -37.35
N LYS A 244 -8.24 -13.23 -36.54
CA LYS A 244 -9.31 -12.88 -35.58
C LYS A 244 -8.86 -11.93 -34.47
N GLN A 245 -7.57 -11.98 -34.07
CA GLN A 245 -7.01 -11.04 -33.08
C GLN A 245 -6.76 -9.64 -33.66
N LYS A 246 -6.60 -9.49 -34.99
CA LYS A 246 -6.47 -8.19 -35.63
C LYS A 246 -7.80 -7.43 -35.73
N GLU A 247 -8.94 -8.15 -35.70
CA GLU A 247 -10.27 -7.56 -35.74
C GLU A 247 -10.86 -7.21 -34.37
N GLY A 248 -10.29 -7.73 -33.27
CA GLY A 248 -10.75 -7.50 -31.91
C GLY A 248 -9.64 -6.88 -31.05
N ALA A 249 -9.52 -5.55 -31.06
CA ALA A 249 -8.57 -4.81 -30.21
C ALA A 249 -8.95 -4.91 -28.72
N ALA A 250 -8.49 -5.95 -28.05
CA ALA A 250 -8.32 -5.96 -26.59
C ALA A 250 -7.08 -6.81 -26.28
N ALA A 251 -5.97 -6.14 -26.02
CA ALA A 251 -4.68 -6.76 -25.73
C ALA A 251 -4.77 -7.63 -24.47
N LYS A 252 -4.94 -8.93 -24.63
CA LYS A 252 -4.61 -9.89 -23.57
C LYS A 252 -3.09 -9.98 -23.49
N ALA A 253 -2.55 -9.83 -22.27
CA ALA A 253 -1.13 -10.01 -21.99
C ALA A 253 -0.60 -11.28 -22.67
N ALA A 254 0.48 -11.14 -23.45
CA ALA A 254 1.10 -12.24 -24.18
C ALA A 254 1.49 -13.36 -23.20
N LYS A 255 1.00 -14.57 -23.45
CA LYS A 255 1.47 -15.78 -22.74
C LYS A 255 2.97 -15.98 -23.01
N PRO A 256 3.73 -16.59 -22.08
CA PRO A 256 5.13 -16.94 -22.33
C PRO A 256 5.30 -17.69 -23.64
N GLU A 257 6.41 -17.49 -24.33
CA GLU A 257 6.65 -18.07 -25.66
C GLU A 257 6.50 -19.60 -25.73
N ASP A 258 6.78 -20.30 -24.62
CA ASP A 258 6.66 -21.77 -24.48
C ASP A 258 5.23 -22.30 -24.56
N ASN A 259 4.20 -21.45 -24.41
CA ASN A 259 2.79 -21.87 -24.43
C ASN A 259 2.03 -21.38 -25.67
N ARG A 260 2.70 -20.79 -26.64
CA ARG A 260 2.06 -20.40 -27.91
C ARG A 260 1.72 -21.65 -28.71
N GLY A 261 0.46 -21.76 -29.10
CA GLY A 261 -0.02 -22.86 -29.94
C GLY A 261 -0.38 -24.16 -29.21
N ILE A 262 -0.38 -24.19 -27.85
CA ILE A 262 -0.91 -25.33 -27.09
C ILE A 262 -2.43 -25.22 -27.07
N GLU A 263 -3.07 -26.28 -27.56
CA GLU A 263 -4.51 -26.37 -27.62
C GLU A 263 -5.07 -27.15 -26.41
N PRO A 264 -6.02 -26.58 -25.65
CA PRO A 264 -6.72 -27.33 -24.63
C PRO A 264 -7.72 -28.28 -25.27
N ILE A 265 -7.88 -29.49 -24.73
CA ILE A 265 -8.91 -30.41 -25.14
C ILE A 265 -10.25 -29.89 -24.62
N THR A 266 -11.08 -29.34 -25.49
CA THR A 266 -12.40 -28.78 -25.13
C THR A 266 -13.54 -29.73 -25.43
N ASP A 267 -13.27 -30.81 -26.17
CA ASP A 267 -14.19 -31.86 -26.53
C ASP A 267 -13.77 -33.18 -25.89
N ARG A 268 -14.72 -33.83 -25.22
CA ARG A 268 -14.50 -35.10 -24.53
C ARG A 268 -14.23 -36.23 -25.51
N GLU A 269 -14.97 -36.31 -26.61
CA GLU A 269 -14.84 -37.38 -27.63
C GLU A 269 -13.42 -37.32 -28.23
N ARG A 270 -12.90 -36.14 -28.51
CA ARG A 270 -11.52 -35.94 -28.96
C ARG A 270 -10.52 -36.41 -27.91
N GLY A 271 -10.75 -36.08 -26.62
CA GLY A 271 -9.90 -36.53 -25.51
C GLY A 271 -9.87 -38.05 -25.38
N GLU A 272 -11.03 -38.70 -25.44
CA GLU A 272 -11.17 -40.17 -25.40
C GLU A 272 -10.53 -40.83 -26.62
N ALA A 273 -10.66 -40.27 -27.82
CA ALA A 273 -10.01 -40.78 -29.03
C ALA A 273 -8.46 -40.72 -28.89
N LEU A 274 -7.90 -39.61 -28.37
CA LEU A 274 -6.46 -39.48 -28.11
C LEU A 274 -6.00 -40.49 -27.05
N LEU A 275 -6.78 -40.71 -26.00
CA LEU A 275 -6.48 -41.68 -24.94
C LEU A 275 -6.43 -43.11 -25.51
N GLU A 276 -7.42 -43.54 -26.31
CA GLU A 276 -7.44 -44.85 -26.93
C GLU A 276 -6.29 -45.04 -27.94
N GLN A 277 -5.92 -43.98 -28.68
CA GLN A 277 -4.77 -44.02 -29.61
C GLN A 277 -3.46 -44.38 -28.89
N ILE A 278 -3.22 -43.87 -27.68
CA ILE A 278 -1.91 -44.04 -26.97
C ILE A 278 -1.88 -45.21 -25.98
N LYS A 279 -3.05 -45.78 -25.63
CA LYS A 279 -3.21 -46.68 -24.49
C LYS A 279 -2.38 -47.96 -24.58
N ASN A 280 -2.17 -48.46 -25.78
CA ASN A 280 -1.52 -49.76 -26.04
C ASN A 280 -0.10 -49.59 -26.61
N SER A 281 0.35 -48.38 -26.89
CA SER A 281 1.65 -48.10 -27.46
C SER A 281 2.67 -47.78 -26.38
N PRO A 282 3.97 -48.09 -26.55
CA PRO A 282 4.97 -47.75 -25.53
C PRO A 282 5.25 -46.27 -25.51
N PHE A 283 5.49 -45.75 -24.31
CA PHE A 283 5.98 -44.36 -24.07
C PHE A 283 7.49 -44.34 -24.31
N THR A 284 7.97 -43.43 -25.14
CA THR A 284 9.40 -43.32 -25.48
C THR A 284 9.93 -41.95 -25.14
N ILE A 285 11.04 -41.85 -24.42
CA ILE A 285 11.70 -40.55 -24.11
C ILE A 285 12.42 -40.09 -25.39
N THR A 286 12.02 -38.92 -25.87
CA THR A 286 12.57 -38.32 -27.09
C THR A 286 13.60 -37.26 -26.81
N ASN A 287 13.48 -36.54 -25.69
CA ASN A 287 14.41 -35.45 -25.32
C ASN A 287 14.55 -35.31 -23.80
N VAL A 288 15.78 -35.08 -23.36
CA VAL A 288 16.12 -34.73 -21.98
C VAL A 288 17.01 -33.49 -22.01
N THR A 289 16.53 -32.38 -21.52
CA THR A 289 17.27 -31.11 -21.47
C THR A 289 17.49 -30.69 -20.02
N ARG A 290 18.75 -30.48 -19.64
CA ARG A 290 19.10 -29.92 -18.32
C ARG A 290 19.72 -28.55 -18.50
N LYS A 291 19.11 -27.54 -17.86
CA LYS A 291 19.58 -26.14 -17.88
C LYS A 291 19.89 -25.69 -16.46
N ASN A 292 21.08 -25.16 -16.24
CA ASN A 292 21.44 -24.53 -14.98
C ASN A 292 20.95 -23.08 -14.97
N GLY A 293 20.34 -22.68 -13.87
CA GLY A 293 19.84 -21.34 -13.63
C GLY A 293 20.40 -20.75 -12.34
N LYS A 294 20.28 -19.44 -12.22
CA LYS A 294 20.63 -18.67 -11.02
C LYS A 294 19.45 -17.85 -10.58
N GLU A 295 19.13 -17.90 -9.29
CA GLU A 295 18.09 -17.11 -8.68
C GLU A 295 18.74 -16.10 -7.72
N ALA A 296 18.65 -14.82 -8.08
CA ALA A 296 19.18 -13.75 -7.24
C ALA A 296 18.37 -13.59 -5.95
N PRO A 297 18.98 -13.07 -4.88
CA PRO A 297 18.23 -12.74 -3.66
C PRO A 297 17.09 -11.77 -3.94
N PRO A 298 16.00 -11.86 -3.18
CA PRO A 298 14.90 -10.92 -3.31
C PRO A 298 15.37 -9.50 -2.99
N ARG A 299 14.83 -8.51 -3.69
CA ARG A 299 15.17 -7.10 -3.48
C ARG A 299 14.85 -6.65 -2.05
N LEU A 300 15.51 -5.61 -1.58
CA LEU A 300 15.18 -4.95 -0.33
C LEU A 300 13.72 -4.45 -0.33
N PHE A 301 13.22 -4.06 0.82
CA PHE A 301 11.86 -3.59 0.95
C PHE A 301 11.73 -2.10 0.66
N ASP A 302 10.76 -1.75 -0.17
CA ASP A 302 10.00 -0.52 -0.08
C ASP A 302 8.78 -0.71 0.83
N LEU A 303 7.99 0.33 1.06
CA LEU A 303 6.82 0.22 1.93
C LEU A 303 5.78 -0.76 1.37
N THR A 304 5.49 -0.71 0.07
CA THR A 304 4.46 -1.57 -0.55
C THR A 304 4.83 -3.05 -0.46
N SER A 305 6.06 -3.40 -0.83
CA SER A 305 6.53 -4.79 -0.76
C SER A 305 6.57 -5.32 0.67
N LEU A 306 6.90 -4.48 1.66
CA LEU A 306 6.83 -4.84 3.06
C LEU A 306 5.39 -5.10 3.52
N GLN A 307 4.45 -4.22 3.15
CA GLN A 307 3.03 -4.41 3.45
C GLN A 307 2.46 -5.69 2.83
N VAL A 308 2.82 -5.97 1.58
CA VAL A 308 2.43 -7.20 0.88
C VAL A 308 2.95 -8.44 1.62
N GLU A 309 4.23 -8.45 1.99
CA GLU A 309 4.84 -9.59 2.68
C GLU A 309 4.26 -9.80 4.09
N CYS A 310 4.03 -8.73 4.85
CA CYS A 310 3.40 -8.77 6.16
C CYS A 310 1.94 -9.27 6.08
N ASN A 311 1.18 -8.84 5.08
CA ASN A 311 -0.19 -9.31 4.87
C ASN A 311 -0.24 -10.81 4.53
N ARG A 312 0.67 -11.27 3.65
CA ARG A 312 0.75 -12.69 3.27
C ARG A 312 1.13 -13.58 4.44
N LYS A 313 2.19 -13.24 5.17
CA LYS A 313 2.75 -14.09 6.23
C LYS A 313 2.01 -13.99 7.56
N PHE A 314 1.52 -12.80 7.90
CA PHE A 314 0.99 -12.52 9.23
C PHE A 314 -0.45 -12.04 9.21
N ALA A 315 -1.06 -11.87 8.04
CA ALA A 315 -2.38 -11.28 7.84
C ALA A 315 -2.50 -9.84 8.39
N PHE A 316 -1.39 -9.11 8.53
CA PHE A 316 -1.41 -7.71 8.93
C PHE A 316 -2.03 -6.87 7.82
N SER A 317 -2.84 -5.88 8.19
CA SER A 317 -3.32 -4.88 7.25
C SER A 317 -2.19 -3.96 6.80
N ALA A 318 -2.40 -3.23 5.70
CA ALA A 318 -1.47 -2.22 5.22
C ALA A 318 -1.23 -1.13 6.27
N ASP A 319 -2.28 -0.73 7.02
CA ASP A 319 -2.21 0.28 8.07
C ASP A 319 -1.47 -0.23 9.31
N GLU A 320 -1.74 -1.47 9.76
CA GLU A 320 -1.00 -2.10 10.86
C GLU A 320 0.49 -2.22 10.54
N THR A 321 0.84 -2.63 9.32
CA THR A 321 2.23 -2.69 8.88
C THR A 321 2.88 -1.32 8.88
N LEU A 322 2.19 -0.30 8.34
CA LEU A 322 2.71 1.08 8.34
C LEU A 322 2.94 1.61 9.74
N LYS A 323 2.01 1.41 10.67
CA LYS A 323 2.16 1.82 12.08
C LYS A 323 3.32 1.09 12.75
N THR A 324 3.46 -0.21 12.47
CA THR A 324 4.53 -1.03 13.06
C THR A 324 5.91 -0.60 12.58
N ILE A 325 6.08 -0.41 11.27
CA ILE A 325 7.37 0.04 10.74
C ILE A 325 7.69 1.49 11.13
N GLN A 326 6.68 2.34 11.26
CA GLN A 326 6.85 3.70 11.79
C GLN A 326 7.38 3.67 13.23
N SER A 327 6.85 2.79 14.07
CA SER A 327 7.35 2.59 15.45
C SER A 327 8.80 2.08 15.47
N LEU A 328 9.16 1.13 14.59
CA LEU A 328 10.55 0.65 14.46
C LEU A 328 11.52 1.77 14.04
N TYR A 329 11.10 2.63 13.14
CA TYR A 329 11.85 3.83 12.75
C TYR A 329 12.03 4.80 13.92
N GLU A 330 10.97 5.08 14.68
CA GLU A 330 11.04 5.95 15.86
C GLU A 330 11.94 5.39 16.97
N LYS A 331 11.99 4.04 17.08
CA LYS A 331 12.95 3.32 17.94
C LYS A 331 14.37 3.28 17.34
N LYS A 332 14.59 3.87 16.16
CA LYS A 332 15.88 3.95 15.45
C LYS A 332 16.50 2.58 15.08
N VAL A 333 15.70 1.54 14.99
CA VAL A 333 16.18 0.19 14.60
C VAL A 333 16.05 -0.08 13.11
N THR A 334 15.23 0.70 12.39
CA THR A 334 15.11 0.68 10.93
C THR A 334 15.22 2.08 10.33
N THR A 335 15.51 2.15 9.04
CA THR A 335 15.52 3.41 8.26
C THR A 335 14.10 3.90 8.00
N TYR A 336 13.96 5.07 7.35
CA TYR A 336 12.67 5.71 7.10
C TYR A 336 11.72 4.80 6.29
N PRO A 337 10.46 4.62 6.73
CA PRO A 337 9.60 3.58 6.19
C PRO A 337 8.80 3.95 4.94
N ARG A 338 8.59 5.26 4.67
CA ARG A 338 7.70 5.70 3.59
C ARG A 338 8.46 5.90 2.29
N VAL A 339 9.06 4.83 1.81
CA VAL A 339 9.93 4.82 0.63
C VAL A 339 9.30 4.01 -0.51
N ASP A 340 9.62 4.39 -1.73
CA ASP A 340 9.12 3.81 -2.98
C ASP A 340 10.20 3.05 -3.77
N THR A 341 11.42 2.96 -3.22
CA THR A 341 12.53 2.28 -3.85
C THR A 341 13.00 1.07 -3.06
N THR A 342 13.49 0.07 -3.77
CA THR A 342 14.12 -1.15 -3.23
C THR A 342 15.66 -1.11 -3.31
N PHE A 343 16.23 0.07 -3.64
CA PHE A 343 17.66 0.27 -3.84
C PHE A 343 18.29 1.08 -2.70
N LEU A 344 19.58 0.89 -2.53
CA LEU A 344 20.44 1.69 -1.65
C LEU A 344 21.29 2.65 -2.48
N SER A 345 21.62 3.80 -1.91
CA SER A 345 22.64 4.70 -2.44
C SER A 345 24.04 4.19 -2.11
N ASP A 346 25.02 4.59 -2.91
CA ASP A 346 26.41 4.10 -2.80
C ASP A 346 27.08 4.45 -1.47
N ASP A 347 26.68 5.55 -0.82
CA ASP A 347 27.18 6.00 0.48
C ASP A 347 26.73 5.11 1.65
N ILE A 348 25.73 4.25 1.45
CA ILE A 348 25.32 3.24 2.44
C ILE A 348 26.22 2.02 2.41
N TYR A 349 26.87 1.72 1.26
CA TYR A 349 27.71 0.53 1.13
C TYR A 349 28.80 0.40 2.20
N PRO A 350 29.61 1.44 2.52
CA PRO A 350 30.62 1.37 3.56
C PRO A 350 30.07 1.09 4.96
N LYS A 351 28.79 1.38 5.19
CA LYS A 351 28.11 1.20 6.49
C LYS A 351 27.56 -0.22 6.67
N CYS A 352 27.37 -0.96 5.57
CA CYS A 352 26.78 -2.30 5.60
C CYS A 352 27.50 -3.29 6.54
N PRO A 353 28.84 -3.37 6.58
CA PRO A 353 29.51 -4.26 7.53
C PRO A 353 29.18 -3.94 9.00
N GLY A 354 29.13 -2.65 9.36
CA GLY A 354 28.73 -2.21 10.69
C GLY A 354 27.29 -2.54 11.04
N ILE A 355 26.37 -2.40 10.06
CA ILE A 355 24.96 -2.76 10.22
C ILE A 355 24.84 -4.28 10.47
N LEU A 356 25.49 -5.11 9.65
CA LEU A 356 25.48 -6.57 9.81
C LEU A 356 26.02 -7.00 11.18
N LYS A 357 27.12 -6.40 11.64
CA LYS A 357 27.69 -6.66 12.98
C LYS A 357 26.72 -6.27 14.12
N GLY A 358 25.90 -5.25 13.91
CA GLY A 358 24.89 -4.81 14.87
C GLY A 358 23.70 -5.77 15.01
N LEU A 359 23.47 -6.67 14.04
CA LEU A 359 22.37 -7.64 14.03
C LEU A 359 22.71 -8.88 14.89
N ARG A 360 22.89 -8.70 16.20
CA ARG A 360 23.38 -9.74 17.14
C ARG A 360 22.52 -10.99 17.18
N ASP A 361 21.20 -10.86 17.08
CA ASP A 361 20.26 -12.00 17.09
C ASP A 361 20.34 -12.85 15.81
N TYR A 362 21.03 -12.35 14.78
CA TYR A 362 21.24 -13.00 13.48
C TYR A 362 22.69 -13.46 13.26
N GLN A 363 23.49 -13.57 14.32
CA GLN A 363 24.93 -13.85 14.23
C GLN A 363 25.22 -15.12 13.42
N ALA A 364 24.41 -16.16 13.55
CA ALA A 364 24.58 -17.39 12.76
C ALA A 364 24.46 -17.13 11.23
N LEU A 365 23.69 -16.10 10.84
CA LEU A 365 23.51 -15.73 9.43
C LEU A 365 24.51 -14.66 8.97
N THR A 366 25.03 -13.84 9.87
CA THR A 366 26.00 -12.80 9.52
C THR A 366 27.45 -13.26 9.61
N ALA A 367 27.76 -14.30 10.40
CA ALA A 367 29.11 -14.83 10.56
C ALA A 367 29.80 -15.20 9.23
N PRO A 368 29.14 -15.80 8.23
CA PRO A 368 29.78 -16.08 6.94
C PRO A 368 30.16 -14.82 6.14
N LEU A 369 29.61 -13.67 6.50
CA LEU A 369 29.84 -12.36 5.86
C LEU A 369 30.90 -11.54 6.63
N ASP A 370 31.24 -11.93 7.83
CA ASP A 370 32.17 -11.18 8.68
C ASP A 370 33.61 -11.25 8.13
N GLY A 371 34.22 -10.07 7.99
CA GLY A 371 35.57 -9.96 7.40
C GLY A 371 35.64 -10.19 5.89
N ALA A 372 34.56 -10.57 5.22
CA ALA A 372 34.49 -10.71 3.78
C ALA A 372 34.23 -9.38 3.08
N THR A 373 34.75 -9.20 1.86
CA THR A 373 34.33 -8.09 0.99
C THR A 373 32.90 -8.34 0.53
N LEU A 374 31.96 -7.50 1.00
CA LEU A 374 30.55 -7.63 0.63
C LEU A 374 30.34 -7.37 -0.87
N PRO A 375 29.48 -8.13 -1.54
CA PRO A 375 29.18 -7.88 -2.95
C PRO A 375 28.45 -6.53 -3.13
N LYS A 376 28.98 -5.66 -3.99
CA LYS A 376 28.36 -4.40 -4.40
C LYS A 376 27.60 -4.58 -5.72
N SER A 377 26.40 -5.18 -5.64
CA SER A 377 25.58 -5.43 -6.82
C SER A 377 24.80 -4.20 -7.25
N LYS A 378 24.77 -3.88 -8.55
CA LYS A 378 23.88 -2.85 -9.14
C LYS A 378 22.38 -3.16 -8.96
N LYS A 379 22.01 -4.40 -8.60
CA LYS A 379 20.64 -4.77 -8.23
C LYS A 379 20.25 -4.28 -6.84
N VAL A 380 21.21 -3.87 -6.03
CA VAL A 380 21.05 -3.38 -4.65
C VAL A 380 21.49 -1.93 -4.53
N PHE A 381 22.61 -1.55 -5.10
CA PHE A 381 23.20 -0.21 -5.02
C PHE A 381 23.09 0.50 -6.38
N ASP A 382 22.22 1.47 -6.48
CA ASP A 382 22.01 2.28 -7.70
C ASP A 382 21.45 3.65 -7.33
N ASN A 383 22.29 4.67 -7.33
CA ASN A 383 21.93 6.04 -7.02
C ASN A 383 20.84 6.59 -7.94
N SER A 384 20.76 6.14 -9.21
CA SER A 384 19.74 6.60 -10.16
C SER A 384 18.33 6.10 -9.83
N LYS A 385 18.21 5.11 -8.94
CA LYS A 385 16.96 4.50 -8.48
C LYS A 385 16.56 4.92 -7.06
N VAL A 386 17.35 5.78 -6.44
CA VAL A 386 17.06 6.37 -5.13
C VAL A 386 16.62 7.80 -5.35
N THR A 387 15.38 8.12 -4.99
CA THR A 387 14.79 9.46 -5.10
C THR A 387 14.99 10.23 -3.79
N ASP A 388 13.99 10.21 -2.92
CA ASP A 388 13.97 10.95 -1.66
C ASP A 388 14.70 10.18 -0.54
N HIS A 389 14.51 8.88 -0.49
CA HIS A 389 15.07 7.97 0.51
C HIS A 389 15.42 6.63 -0.12
N HIS A 390 16.40 5.91 0.44
CA HIS A 390 16.75 4.56 0.05
C HIS A 390 15.80 3.51 0.67
N ALA A 391 15.92 2.25 0.26
CA ALA A 391 15.15 1.11 0.75
C ALA A 391 15.16 0.98 2.28
N ILE A 392 14.14 0.30 2.82
CA ILE A 392 14.03 0.01 4.25
C ILE A 392 15.06 -1.05 4.65
N ILE A 393 15.97 -0.69 5.55
CA ILE A 393 17.00 -1.57 6.08
C ILE A 393 17.14 -1.42 7.60
N PRO A 394 17.76 -2.37 8.32
CA PRO A 394 18.15 -2.17 9.71
C PRO A 394 19.21 -1.06 9.82
N THR A 395 19.27 -0.41 10.98
CA THR A 395 20.31 0.60 11.28
C THR A 395 21.57 0.01 11.93
N GLY A 396 21.52 -1.25 12.35
CA GLY A 396 22.56 -1.88 13.17
C GLY A 396 22.42 -1.60 14.67
N GLN A 397 21.45 -0.79 15.08
CA GLN A 397 21.12 -0.62 16.50
C GLN A 397 20.41 -1.87 17.02
N PRO A 398 20.81 -2.41 18.20
CA PRO A 398 20.15 -3.58 18.77
C PRO A 398 18.69 -3.26 19.11
N PRO A 399 17.72 -4.05 18.65
CA PRO A 399 16.33 -3.86 18.96
C PRO A 399 16.05 -4.11 20.44
N GLN A 400 15.38 -3.16 21.10
CA GLN A 400 14.98 -3.28 22.52
C GLN A 400 13.46 -3.09 22.64
N ASN A 401 12.85 -3.87 23.54
CA ASN A 401 11.42 -3.76 23.88
C ASN A 401 10.48 -3.78 22.66
N LEU A 402 10.72 -4.69 21.73
CA LEU A 402 9.84 -4.88 20.58
C LEU A 402 8.60 -5.69 20.95
N THR A 403 7.44 -5.25 20.50
CA THR A 403 6.21 -6.04 20.48
C THR A 403 6.35 -7.21 19.52
N ASP A 404 5.45 -8.20 19.59
CA ASP A 404 5.48 -9.34 18.68
C ASP A 404 5.29 -8.93 17.21
N MET A 405 4.45 -7.93 16.94
CA MET A 405 4.29 -7.39 15.59
C MET A 405 5.59 -6.73 15.10
N GLU A 406 6.19 -5.88 15.92
CA GLU A 406 7.45 -5.20 15.59
C GLU A 406 8.58 -6.22 15.37
N ARG A 407 8.66 -7.27 16.19
CA ARG A 407 9.67 -8.32 16.05
C ARG A 407 9.53 -9.07 14.74
N ARG A 408 8.30 -9.42 14.34
CA ARG A 408 8.03 -10.10 13.05
C ARG A 408 8.37 -9.21 11.85
N VAL A 409 8.03 -7.94 11.90
CA VAL A 409 8.35 -7.00 10.82
C VAL A 409 9.85 -6.74 10.75
N PHE A 410 10.51 -6.58 11.89
CA PHE A 410 11.97 -6.41 11.95
C PHE A 410 12.71 -7.65 11.41
N ASP A 411 12.26 -8.88 11.75
CA ASP A 411 12.83 -10.12 11.24
C ASP A 411 12.79 -10.19 9.72
N LEU A 412 11.67 -9.80 9.10
CA LEU A 412 11.58 -9.75 7.64
C LEU A 412 12.61 -8.79 7.03
N ILE A 413 12.77 -7.61 7.62
CA ILE A 413 13.68 -6.57 7.13
C ILE A 413 15.13 -7.02 7.32
N ALA A 414 15.48 -7.53 8.50
CA ALA A 414 16.83 -8.00 8.82
C ALA A 414 17.27 -9.15 7.89
N ARG A 415 16.42 -10.17 7.73
CA ARG A 415 16.72 -11.30 6.83
C ARG A 415 16.83 -10.86 5.37
N ARG A 416 15.98 -9.96 4.93
CA ARG A 416 16.03 -9.42 3.56
C ARG A 416 17.34 -8.66 3.31
N PHE A 417 17.79 -7.87 4.29
CA PHE A 417 19.05 -7.15 4.24
C PHE A 417 20.28 -8.09 4.25
N ILE A 418 20.26 -9.14 5.07
CA ILE A 418 21.34 -10.13 5.10
C ILE A 418 21.42 -10.89 3.76
N ALA A 419 20.26 -11.29 3.22
CA ALA A 419 20.16 -12.12 2.02
C ALA A 419 20.79 -11.49 0.77
N VAL A 420 20.76 -10.15 0.64
CA VAL A 420 21.32 -9.47 -0.55
C VAL A 420 22.85 -9.54 -0.63
N PHE A 421 23.52 -9.95 0.45
CA PHE A 421 24.98 -10.18 0.49
C PHE A 421 25.39 -11.65 0.33
N TYR A 422 24.42 -12.56 0.27
CA TYR A 422 24.64 -13.96 0.00
C TYR A 422 24.74 -14.23 -1.51
N PRO A 423 25.39 -15.33 -1.93
CA PRO A 423 25.44 -15.72 -3.33
C PRO A 423 24.05 -16.08 -3.87
N ASP A 424 23.91 -16.04 -5.19
CA ASP A 424 22.72 -16.51 -5.88
C ASP A 424 22.43 -17.98 -5.54
N CYS A 425 21.15 -18.34 -5.47
CA CYS A 425 20.74 -19.75 -5.42
C CYS A 425 20.96 -20.37 -6.79
N LEU A 426 21.74 -21.45 -6.85
CA LEU A 426 21.98 -22.21 -8.08
C LEU A 426 21.00 -23.38 -8.15
N PHE A 427 20.37 -23.54 -9.29
CA PHE A 427 19.43 -24.63 -9.54
C PHE A 427 19.61 -25.22 -10.95
N ALA A 428 19.16 -26.45 -11.14
CA ALA A 428 19.04 -27.06 -12.44
C ALA A 428 17.55 -27.35 -12.73
N THR A 429 17.07 -26.94 -13.89
CA THR A 429 15.76 -27.35 -14.43
C THR A 429 16.00 -28.47 -15.41
N THR A 430 15.39 -29.64 -15.17
CA THR A 430 15.38 -30.77 -16.09
C THR A 430 14.02 -30.82 -16.76
N THR A 431 14.00 -30.72 -18.07
CA THR A 431 12.80 -30.88 -18.88
C THR A 431 12.92 -32.19 -19.68
N VAL A 432 11.95 -33.04 -19.53
CA VAL A 432 11.88 -34.32 -20.23
C VAL A 432 10.69 -34.31 -21.17
N ILE A 433 10.90 -34.70 -22.42
CA ILE A 433 9.87 -34.87 -23.41
C ILE A 433 9.85 -36.37 -23.79
N GLY A 434 8.69 -36.93 -23.75
CA GLY A 434 8.42 -38.25 -24.26
C GLY A 434 7.32 -38.19 -25.30
N GLU A 435 7.16 -39.27 -26.07
CA GLU A 435 6.22 -39.37 -27.18
C GLU A 435 5.53 -40.71 -27.19
N VAL A 436 4.23 -40.71 -27.54
CA VAL A 436 3.45 -41.88 -27.86
C VAL A 436 2.60 -41.58 -29.09
N GLU A 437 2.69 -42.35 -30.16
CA GLU A 437 1.88 -42.17 -31.38
C GLU A 437 1.86 -40.72 -31.87
N GLN A 438 3.03 -40.05 -31.93
CA GLN A 438 3.23 -38.66 -32.35
C GLN A 438 2.63 -37.61 -31.38
N ILE A 439 2.15 -38.01 -30.22
CA ILE A 439 1.70 -37.08 -29.17
C ILE A 439 2.85 -36.86 -28.21
N GLU A 440 3.32 -35.63 -28.13
CA GLU A 440 4.36 -35.21 -27.20
C GLU A 440 3.83 -35.04 -25.78
N PHE A 441 4.60 -35.48 -24.78
CA PHE A 441 4.33 -35.31 -23.37
C PHE A 441 5.53 -34.66 -22.70
N LYS A 442 5.29 -33.75 -21.79
CA LYS A 442 6.33 -32.98 -21.08
C LYS A 442 6.21 -33.10 -19.57
N VAL A 443 7.34 -33.20 -18.91
CA VAL A 443 7.49 -32.94 -17.46
C VAL A 443 8.69 -32.06 -17.24
N SER A 444 8.63 -31.18 -16.25
CA SER A 444 9.76 -30.36 -15.79
C SER A 444 9.94 -30.52 -14.29
N GLY A 445 11.18 -30.62 -13.86
CA GLY A 445 11.56 -30.66 -12.46
C GLY A 445 12.67 -29.65 -12.17
N LYS A 446 12.70 -29.14 -10.94
CA LYS A 446 13.69 -28.19 -10.46
C LYS A 446 14.44 -28.76 -9.28
N GLN A 447 15.74 -28.81 -9.39
CA GLN A 447 16.66 -29.27 -8.34
C GLN A 447 17.51 -28.10 -7.85
N ILE A 448 17.52 -27.83 -6.56
CA ILE A 448 18.44 -26.85 -5.96
C ILE A 448 19.81 -27.51 -5.85
N LEU A 449 20.81 -26.89 -6.46
CA LEU A 449 22.22 -27.32 -6.42
C LEU A 449 22.94 -26.68 -5.24
N GLU A 450 22.82 -25.36 -5.13
CA GLU A 450 23.37 -24.58 -4.01
C GLU A 450 22.29 -23.62 -3.52
N PRO A 451 21.90 -23.67 -2.25
CA PRO A 451 20.79 -22.85 -1.74
C PRO A 451 21.10 -21.35 -1.72
N GLY A 452 22.38 -20.94 -1.66
CA GLY A 452 22.77 -19.53 -1.63
C GLY A 452 22.00 -18.72 -0.58
N TRP A 453 21.45 -17.58 -0.98
CA TRP A 453 20.67 -16.69 -0.11
C TRP A 453 19.46 -17.34 0.56
N ARG A 454 18.95 -18.46 0.05
CA ARG A 454 17.76 -19.12 0.60
C ARG A 454 17.96 -19.62 2.04
N VAL A 455 19.20 -19.93 2.43
CA VAL A 455 19.54 -20.34 3.80
C VAL A 455 19.16 -19.30 4.85
N VAL A 456 19.13 -18.02 4.47
CA VAL A 456 18.77 -16.91 5.37
C VAL A 456 17.30 -17.01 5.83
N PHE A 457 16.44 -17.59 5.02
CA PHE A 457 15.00 -17.72 5.32
C PHE A 457 14.64 -19.07 5.95
N GLY A 458 15.62 -19.95 6.12
CA GLY A 458 15.41 -21.32 6.63
C GLY A 458 14.83 -22.25 5.56
N THR A 459 14.64 -23.52 5.94
CA THR A 459 13.98 -24.51 5.07
C THR A 459 12.55 -24.01 4.82
N PRO A 460 12.03 -24.05 3.59
CA PRO A 460 10.66 -23.66 3.32
C PRO A 460 9.71 -24.55 4.14
N SER A 461 9.20 -24.04 5.25
CA SER A 461 7.99 -24.62 5.82
C SER A 461 6.93 -24.42 4.75
N ALA A 462 6.18 -25.48 4.39
CA ALA A 462 5.19 -25.56 3.34
C ALA A 462 4.70 -24.18 2.88
N GLN A 463 5.24 -23.68 1.77
CA GLN A 463 4.80 -22.44 1.16
C GLN A 463 3.30 -22.59 0.94
N SER A 464 2.52 -21.57 1.30
CA SER A 464 1.08 -21.62 1.07
C SER A 464 0.86 -21.89 -0.42
N GLN A 465 -0.15 -22.67 -0.77
CA GLN A 465 -0.49 -22.95 -2.18
C GLN A 465 -0.61 -21.66 -3.01
N GLU A 466 -0.97 -20.54 -2.37
CA GLU A 466 -1.07 -19.22 -2.99
C GLU A 466 0.28 -18.63 -3.42
N GLU A 467 1.35 -18.84 -2.65
CA GLU A 467 2.70 -18.39 -3.05
C GLU A 467 3.26 -19.20 -4.23
N LYS A 468 2.88 -20.47 -4.32
CA LYS A 468 3.26 -21.35 -5.42
C LYS A 468 2.58 -20.93 -6.72
N GLU A 469 1.28 -20.61 -6.68
CA GLU A 469 0.50 -20.23 -7.86
C GLU A 469 0.83 -18.81 -8.39
N GLU A 470 1.14 -17.83 -7.51
CA GLU A 470 1.51 -16.48 -7.94
C GLU A 470 2.89 -16.41 -8.62
N LYS A 471 3.80 -17.28 -8.23
CA LYS A 471 5.17 -17.29 -8.80
C LYS A 471 5.29 -18.09 -10.07
N GLY A 472 4.23 -18.80 -10.52
CA GLY A 472 4.31 -19.73 -11.65
C GLY A 472 5.42 -20.78 -11.42
N GLY A 473 5.72 -21.04 -10.14
CA GLY A 473 6.91 -21.78 -9.75
C GLY A 473 6.77 -23.23 -10.08
N GLU A 474 7.68 -23.73 -10.93
CA GLU A 474 7.96 -25.15 -11.03
C GLU A 474 8.22 -25.68 -9.62
N GLU A 475 7.46 -26.71 -9.21
CA GLU A 475 7.68 -27.35 -7.92
C GLU A 475 9.12 -27.83 -7.84
N GLU A 476 9.73 -27.73 -6.66
CA GLU A 476 11.02 -28.37 -6.36
C GLU A 476 10.79 -29.90 -6.41
N ASN A 477 10.81 -30.45 -7.62
CA ASN A 477 10.65 -31.87 -7.88
C ASN A 477 11.89 -32.37 -8.61
N VAL A 478 12.59 -33.31 -7.97
CA VAL A 478 13.74 -33.95 -8.58
C VAL A 478 13.23 -35.11 -9.41
N LEU A 479 13.34 -34.98 -10.73
CA LEU A 479 12.94 -36.04 -11.63
C LEU A 479 13.92 -37.22 -11.57
N PRO A 480 13.46 -38.47 -11.77
CA PRO A 480 14.34 -39.61 -12.00
C PRO A 480 15.27 -39.36 -13.21
N ALA A 481 16.36 -40.06 -13.26
CA ALA A 481 17.23 -40.01 -14.42
C ALA A 481 16.56 -40.75 -15.59
N PHE A 482 16.21 -39.98 -16.62
CA PHE A 482 15.66 -40.47 -17.88
C PHE A 482 16.75 -40.47 -18.96
N VAL A 483 16.71 -41.47 -19.86
CA VAL A 483 17.65 -41.60 -20.97
C VAL A 483 16.90 -41.48 -22.29
N VAL A 484 17.43 -40.69 -23.23
CA VAL A 484 16.86 -40.57 -24.56
C VAL A 484 16.82 -41.95 -25.26
N GLY A 485 15.68 -42.33 -25.80
CA GLY A 485 15.47 -43.62 -26.44
C GLY A 485 14.97 -44.72 -25.50
N GLU A 486 14.92 -44.48 -24.16
CA GLU A 486 14.24 -45.46 -23.29
C GLU A 486 12.74 -45.49 -23.57
N SER A 487 12.21 -46.71 -23.53
CA SER A 487 10.79 -46.95 -23.87
C SER A 487 10.19 -48.01 -22.96
N GLY A 488 8.93 -47.89 -22.66
CA GLY A 488 8.25 -48.87 -21.80
C GLY A 488 6.76 -48.61 -21.62
N PRO A 489 6.10 -49.48 -20.83
CA PRO A 489 4.68 -49.33 -20.54
C PRO A 489 4.41 -48.09 -19.71
N HIS A 490 3.27 -47.45 -19.95
CA HIS A 490 2.81 -46.27 -19.25
C HIS A 490 1.32 -46.35 -18.91
N LEU A 491 0.83 -45.46 -18.08
CA LEU A 491 -0.56 -45.39 -17.63
C LEU A 491 -1.14 -44.03 -18.03
N PRO A 492 -1.75 -43.94 -19.23
CA PRO A 492 -2.40 -42.74 -19.67
C PRO A 492 -3.79 -42.59 -19.06
N ASP A 493 -4.19 -41.34 -18.78
CA ASP A 493 -5.51 -41.01 -18.25
C ASP A 493 -5.94 -39.64 -18.70
N LEU A 494 -7.26 -39.41 -18.75
CA LEU A 494 -7.89 -38.19 -19.19
C LEU A 494 -8.54 -37.49 -18.00
N TYR A 495 -7.97 -36.38 -17.57
CA TYR A 495 -8.41 -35.63 -16.39
C TYR A 495 -9.37 -34.52 -16.78
N GLU A 496 -10.59 -34.59 -16.26
CA GLU A 496 -11.58 -33.52 -16.40
C GLU A 496 -11.20 -32.31 -15.51
N LYS A 497 -11.26 -31.14 -16.09
CA LYS A 497 -10.96 -29.86 -15.45
C LYS A 497 -12.01 -28.81 -15.80
N TRP A 498 -12.14 -27.84 -14.90
CA TRP A 498 -12.99 -26.68 -15.12
C TRP A 498 -12.18 -25.41 -14.93
N THR A 499 -12.38 -24.43 -15.81
CA THR A 499 -11.78 -23.11 -15.60
C THR A 499 -12.30 -22.52 -14.30
N GLN A 500 -11.42 -21.81 -13.58
CA GLN A 500 -11.75 -21.20 -12.30
C GLN A 500 -11.87 -19.69 -12.46
N PRO A 501 -12.79 -19.03 -11.73
CA PRO A 501 -12.84 -17.58 -11.71
C PRO A 501 -11.57 -17.01 -11.07
N PRO A 502 -11.22 -15.75 -11.39
CA PRO A 502 -10.12 -15.09 -10.69
C PRO A 502 -10.43 -14.98 -9.20
N ARG A 503 -9.40 -14.98 -8.36
CA ARG A 503 -9.58 -14.86 -6.91
C ARG A 503 -9.96 -13.43 -6.51
N PRO A 504 -10.78 -13.26 -5.45
CA PRO A 504 -11.00 -11.94 -4.86
C PRO A 504 -9.68 -11.30 -4.44
N TYR A 505 -9.63 -9.98 -4.42
CA TYR A 505 -8.48 -9.27 -3.89
C TYR A 505 -8.31 -9.52 -2.38
N THR A 506 -7.06 -9.70 -1.96
CA THR A 506 -6.61 -9.48 -0.57
C THR A 506 -5.97 -8.08 -0.49
N GLU A 507 -5.66 -7.59 0.70
CA GLU A 507 -4.91 -6.32 0.79
C GLU A 507 -3.55 -6.40 0.06
N ALA A 508 -2.86 -7.54 0.16
CA ALA A 508 -1.61 -7.77 -0.56
C ALA A 508 -1.77 -7.68 -2.08
N THR A 509 -2.76 -8.38 -2.64
CA THR A 509 -2.97 -8.37 -4.10
C THR A 509 -3.56 -7.05 -4.59
N LEU A 510 -4.36 -6.36 -3.77
CA LEU A 510 -4.84 -5.00 -4.09
C LEU A 510 -3.69 -3.99 -4.11
N LEU A 511 -2.78 -4.01 -3.12
CA LEU A 511 -1.60 -3.16 -3.11
C LEU A 511 -0.71 -3.37 -4.35
N ARG A 512 -0.55 -4.62 -4.77
CA ARG A 512 0.16 -4.94 -6.02
C ARG A 512 -0.59 -4.44 -7.26
N ALA A 513 -1.92 -4.58 -7.30
CA ALA A 513 -2.73 -4.05 -8.38
C ALA A 513 -2.64 -2.51 -8.46
N MET A 514 -2.65 -1.82 -7.33
CA MET A 514 -2.44 -0.37 -7.27
C MET A 514 -1.05 0.02 -7.78
N GLU A 515 -0.01 -0.71 -7.37
CA GLU A 515 1.38 -0.47 -7.79
C GLU A 515 1.56 -0.71 -9.30
N THR A 516 0.95 -1.74 -9.84
CA THR A 516 1.08 -2.14 -11.25
C THR A 516 -0.09 -1.67 -12.12
N ALA A 517 -0.86 -0.69 -11.67
CA ALA A 517 -2.06 -0.22 -12.36
C ALA A 517 -1.78 0.30 -13.79
N GLY A 518 -0.55 0.71 -14.08
CA GLY A 518 -0.13 1.05 -15.44
C GLY A 518 -0.32 -0.09 -16.46
N LYS A 519 -0.27 -1.36 -16.01
CA LYS A 519 -0.53 -2.52 -16.89
C LYS A 519 -1.98 -2.64 -17.35
N LEU A 520 -2.89 -1.92 -16.69
CA LEU A 520 -4.31 -1.89 -17.02
C LEU A 520 -4.67 -0.77 -17.99
N VAL A 521 -3.69 0.04 -18.40
CA VAL A 521 -3.86 1.20 -19.28
C VAL A 521 -3.34 0.84 -20.67
N ASP A 522 -4.16 1.03 -21.70
CA ASP A 522 -3.84 0.67 -23.07
C ASP A 522 -2.83 1.64 -23.73
N ASN A 523 -2.81 2.89 -23.27
CA ASN A 523 -1.89 3.93 -23.79
C ASN A 523 -0.47 3.76 -23.22
N ASP A 524 0.52 3.54 -24.08
CA ASP A 524 1.92 3.29 -23.68
C ASP A 524 2.55 4.47 -22.92
N GLU A 525 2.24 5.72 -23.28
CA GLU A 525 2.78 6.90 -22.59
C GLU A 525 2.22 7.05 -21.17
N LEU A 526 0.91 6.79 -21.01
CA LEU A 526 0.27 6.78 -19.69
C LEU A 526 0.74 5.60 -18.86
N ARG A 527 0.97 4.45 -19.50
CA ARG A 527 1.56 3.25 -18.86
C ARG A 527 2.95 3.57 -18.32
N ASP A 528 3.79 4.26 -19.09
CA ASP A 528 5.12 4.69 -18.66
C ASP A 528 5.05 5.72 -17.53
N ALA A 529 4.09 6.63 -17.56
CA ALA A 529 3.87 7.57 -16.48
C ALA A 529 3.47 6.89 -15.16
N LEU A 530 2.77 5.77 -15.22
CA LEU A 530 2.34 5.00 -14.06
C LEU A 530 3.34 3.94 -13.60
N LYS A 531 4.40 3.65 -14.37
CA LYS A 531 5.40 2.61 -14.01
C LYS A 531 6.07 2.83 -12.66
N GLU A 532 6.30 4.08 -12.29
CA GLU A 532 7.03 4.40 -11.06
C GLU A 532 6.14 4.36 -9.82
N ASN A 533 4.90 4.86 -9.92
CA ASN A 533 4.06 5.09 -8.75
C ASN A 533 2.74 4.30 -8.74
N GLY A 534 2.28 3.79 -9.89
CA GLY A 534 0.95 3.21 -10.02
C GLY A 534 -0.16 4.22 -9.68
N ILE A 535 -1.23 3.76 -9.02
CA ILE A 535 -2.26 4.63 -8.43
C ILE A 535 -2.01 4.78 -6.93
N GLY A 536 -1.89 6.03 -6.51
CA GLY A 536 -1.56 6.39 -5.13
C GLY A 536 -0.08 6.16 -4.79
N ARG A 537 0.48 7.06 -4.00
CA ARG A 537 1.84 6.90 -3.47
C ARG A 537 1.87 5.79 -2.40
N PRO A 538 2.97 5.06 -2.24
CA PRO A 538 3.09 4.01 -1.22
C PRO A 538 2.63 4.47 0.17
N SER A 539 3.00 5.69 0.58
CA SER A 539 2.64 6.29 1.87
C SER A 539 1.14 6.53 2.08
N THR A 540 0.33 6.61 1.01
CA THR A 540 -1.10 6.94 1.07
C THR A 540 -2.02 5.74 0.82
N ARG A 541 -1.54 4.66 0.21
CA ARG A 541 -2.36 3.49 -0.16
C ARG A 541 -3.08 2.87 1.03
N ALA A 542 -2.40 2.71 2.17
CA ALA A 542 -2.99 2.19 3.40
C ALA A 542 -4.20 3.05 3.85
N ALA A 543 -4.03 4.38 3.91
CA ALA A 543 -5.09 5.29 4.31
C ALA A 543 -6.28 5.29 3.34
N ILE A 544 -6.03 5.06 2.04
CA ILE A 544 -7.07 4.92 1.03
C ILE A 544 -7.88 3.65 1.28
N ILE A 545 -7.23 2.51 1.48
CA ILE A 545 -7.90 1.23 1.78
C ILE A 545 -8.72 1.36 3.07
N GLU A 546 -8.15 1.95 4.14
CA GLU A 546 -8.85 2.22 5.39
C GLU A 546 -10.08 3.14 5.19
N THR A 547 -9.98 4.10 4.28
CA THR A 547 -11.11 4.98 3.95
C THR A 547 -12.24 4.21 3.29
N LEU A 548 -11.95 3.25 2.41
CA LEU A 548 -12.97 2.39 1.79
C LEU A 548 -13.71 1.56 2.85
N PHE A 549 -13.01 1.03 3.86
CA PHE A 549 -13.63 0.35 5.00
C PHE A 549 -14.49 1.30 5.83
N LYS A 550 -13.96 2.45 6.24
CA LYS A 550 -14.67 3.47 7.04
C LYS A 550 -15.94 3.98 6.38
N ARG A 551 -15.94 4.06 5.05
CA ARG A 551 -17.11 4.47 4.23
C ARG A 551 -18.07 3.32 3.96
N ASN A 552 -17.77 2.11 4.43
CA ASN A 552 -18.55 0.90 4.17
C ASN A 552 -18.72 0.58 2.67
N TYR A 553 -17.70 0.91 1.87
CA TYR A 553 -17.68 0.54 0.45
C TYR A 553 -17.15 -0.87 0.23
N ILE A 554 -16.28 -1.33 1.13
CA ILE A 554 -15.74 -2.67 1.16
C ILE A 554 -15.83 -3.25 2.58
N ARG A 555 -15.82 -4.58 2.65
CA ARG A 555 -15.70 -5.32 3.90
C ARG A 555 -14.67 -6.44 3.73
N LYS A 556 -14.18 -6.96 4.83
CA LYS A 556 -13.25 -8.10 4.86
C LYS A 556 -14.02 -9.37 5.15
N GLU A 557 -13.88 -10.39 4.30
CA GLU A 557 -14.35 -11.74 4.54
C GLU A 557 -13.14 -12.67 4.61
N LYS A 558 -12.77 -13.10 5.83
CA LYS A 558 -11.49 -13.74 6.12
C LYS A 558 -10.34 -12.83 5.69
N LYS A 559 -9.63 -13.15 4.60
CA LYS A 559 -8.57 -12.32 4.01
C LYS A 559 -9.00 -11.56 2.76
N ASN A 560 -10.17 -11.91 2.20
CA ASN A 560 -10.67 -11.34 0.96
C ASN A 560 -11.33 -9.99 1.17
N LEU A 561 -11.15 -9.09 0.22
CA LEU A 561 -11.81 -7.79 0.15
C LEU A 561 -13.03 -7.93 -0.75
N ILE A 562 -14.19 -7.65 -0.20
CA ILE A 562 -15.48 -7.76 -0.88
C ILE A 562 -16.14 -6.38 -0.93
N ALA A 563 -16.60 -5.97 -2.10
CA ALA A 563 -17.37 -4.76 -2.24
C ALA A 563 -18.76 -4.94 -1.59
N THR A 564 -19.19 -3.93 -0.84
CA THR A 564 -20.56 -3.87 -0.33
C THR A 564 -21.54 -3.43 -1.44
N PRO A 565 -22.84 -3.61 -1.28
CA PRO A 565 -23.82 -3.05 -2.22
C PRO A 565 -23.62 -1.54 -2.44
N THR A 566 -23.34 -0.79 -1.37
CA THR A 566 -23.04 0.66 -1.46
C THR A 566 -21.81 0.93 -2.34
N GLY A 567 -20.75 0.12 -2.21
CA GLY A 567 -19.56 0.27 -3.03
C GLY A 567 -19.80 -0.08 -4.50
N VAL A 568 -20.57 -1.13 -4.77
CA VAL A 568 -20.96 -1.53 -6.14
C VAL A 568 -21.82 -0.44 -6.79
N GLU A 569 -22.87 0.00 -6.12
CA GLU A 569 -23.77 1.06 -6.61
C GLU A 569 -23.00 2.36 -6.87
N LEU A 570 -22.03 2.73 -6.01
CA LEU A 570 -21.22 3.92 -6.21
C LEU A 570 -20.43 3.86 -7.52
N ILE A 571 -19.79 2.74 -7.83
CA ILE A 571 -19.04 2.59 -9.09
C ILE A 571 -19.96 2.56 -10.30
N GLN A 572 -21.17 1.97 -10.17
CA GLN A 572 -22.15 1.91 -11.27
C GLN A 572 -22.81 3.25 -11.56
N ILE A 573 -22.87 4.17 -10.59
CA ILE A 573 -23.50 5.49 -10.78
C ILE A 573 -22.51 6.52 -11.35
N ILE A 574 -21.21 6.25 -11.27
CA ILE A 574 -20.17 7.10 -11.87
C ILE A 574 -20.13 6.77 -13.38
N HIS A 575 -20.56 7.71 -14.22
CA HIS A 575 -20.53 7.54 -15.67
C HIS A 575 -19.19 7.93 -16.30
N GLU A 576 -18.44 8.81 -15.65
CA GLU A 576 -17.11 9.24 -16.08
C GLU A 576 -16.07 8.14 -15.88
N GLU A 577 -15.74 7.42 -16.95
CA GLU A 577 -14.80 6.30 -16.90
C GLU A 577 -13.42 6.71 -16.37
N LEU A 578 -12.97 7.94 -16.67
CA LEU A 578 -11.70 8.45 -16.15
C LEU A 578 -11.63 8.49 -14.63
N LEU A 579 -12.76 8.71 -13.93
CA LEU A 579 -12.80 8.69 -12.47
C LEU A 579 -12.68 7.27 -11.89
N LYS A 580 -13.00 6.25 -12.68
CA LYS A 580 -12.97 4.84 -12.28
C LYS A 580 -11.69 4.12 -12.71
N SER A 581 -10.91 4.73 -13.59
CA SER A 581 -9.71 4.13 -14.17
C SER A 581 -8.42 4.72 -13.60
N ALA A 582 -7.31 4.03 -13.83
CA ALA A 582 -5.97 4.53 -13.53
C ALA A 582 -5.52 5.65 -14.50
N GLU A 583 -6.21 5.82 -15.64
CA GLU A 583 -5.81 6.73 -16.71
C GLU A 583 -5.74 8.18 -16.26
N LEU A 584 -6.75 8.64 -15.48
CA LEU A 584 -6.74 10.01 -14.95
C LEU A 584 -5.46 10.29 -14.15
N THR A 585 -5.06 9.34 -13.31
CA THR A 585 -3.79 9.45 -12.57
C THR A 585 -2.61 9.47 -13.52
N GLY A 586 -2.60 8.62 -14.55
CA GLY A 586 -1.54 8.60 -15.56
C GLY A 586 -1.42 9.92 -16.32
N ILE A 587 -2.54 10.50 -16.75
CA ILE A 587 -2.58 11.81 -17.43
C ILE A 587 -1.97 12.90 -16.53
N TRP A 588 -2.37 12.95 -15.26
CA TRP A 588 -1.85 13.96 -14.33
C TRP A 588 -0.36 13.75 -14.07
N GLU A 589 0.09 12.53 -13.78
CA GLU A 589 1.50 12.25 -13.51
C GLU A 589 2.38 12.60 -14.71
N LYS A 590 1.92 12.31 -15.94
CA LYS A 590 2.61 12.72 -17.17
C LYS A 590 2.77 14.23 -17.24
N LYS A 591 1.66 14.98 -17.13
CA LYS A 591 1.67 16.45 -17.21
C LYS A 591 2.47 17.09 -16.08
N LEU A 592 2.40 16.56 -14.86
CA LEU A 592 3.19 17.07 -13.73
C LEU A 592 4.70 16.90 -13.97
N ARG A 593 5.14 15.77 -14.56
CA ARG A 593 6.55 15.58 -14.98
C ARG A 593 6.96 16.53 -16.10
N GLU A 594 6.07 16.79 -17.02
CA GLU A 594 6.31 17.76 -18.09
C GLU A 594 6.44 19.19 -17.53
N ILE A 595 5.67 19.55 -16.49
CA ILE A 595 5.83 20.83 -15.76
C ILE A 595 7.21 20.89 -15.10
N GLU A 596 7.64 19.83 -14.40
CA GLU A 596 8.99 19.77 -13.81
C GLU A 596 10.10 19.96 -14.84
N LYS A 597 9.91 19.42 -16.04
CA LYS A 597 10.87 19.56 -17.16
C LYS A 597 10.73 20.87 -17.94
N ARG A 598 9.79 21.74 -17.56
CA ARG A 598 9.46 23.00 -18.27
C ARG A 598 8.96 22.79 -19.70
N THR A 599 8.42 21.60 -20.03
CA THR A 599 7.85 21.27 -21.33
C THR A 599 6.33 21.45 -21.39
N TYR A 600 5.69 21.66 -20.24
CA TYR A 600 4.26 21.93 -20.10
C TYR A 600 4.02 23.08 -19.11
N ASN A 601 2.97 23.88 -19.35
CA ASN A 601 2.65 25.03 -18.52
C ASN A 601 1.71 24.68 -17.36
N ALA A 602 2.08 25.02 -16.14
CA ALA A 602 1.28 24.76 -14.93
C ALA A 602 -0.08 25.47 -14.95
N GLY A 603 -0.15 26.71 -15.48
CA GLY A 603 -1.41 27.44 -15.63
C GLY A 603 -2.37 26.76 -16.59
N GLN A 604 -1.87 26.27 -17.73
CA GLN A 604 -2.68 25.49 -18.67
C GLN A 604 -3.23 24.21 -18.02
N PHE A 605 -2.40 23.49 -17.28
CA PHE A 605 -2.84 22.31 -16.54
C PHE A 605 -3.98 22.62 -15.57
N LEU A 606 -3.89 23.75 -14.86
CA LEU A 606 -4.95 24.16 -13.93
C LEU A 606 -6.26 24.54 -14.65
N GLU A 607 -6.20 25.19 -15.80
CA GLU A 607 -7.41 25.49 -16.60
C GLU A 607 -8.07 24.19 -17.11
N GLU A 608 -7.31 23.23 -17.59
CA GLU A 608 -7.83 21.93 -18.01
C GLU A 608 -8.49 21.19 -16.85
N LEU A 609 -7.92 21.27 -15.62
CA LEU A 609 -8.53 20.69 -14.44
C LEU A 609 -9.87 21.35 -14.08
N LYS A 610 -9.95 22.68 -14.16
CA LYS A 610 -11.19 23.42 -13.92
C LYS A 610 -12.26 23.05 -14.95
N GLN A 611 -11.86 22.92 -16.21
CA GLN A 611 -12.77 22.49 -17.29
C GLN A 611 -13.27 21.07 -17.03
N MET A 612 -12.38 20.11 -16.74
CA MET A 612 -12.74 18.72 -16.42
C MET A 612 -13.74 18.64 -15.27
N VAL A 613 -13.48 19.36 -14.18
CA VAL A 613 -14.39 19.37 -13.02
C VAL A 613 -15.75 19.98 -13.37
N SER A 614 -15.77 21.00 -14.25
CA SER A 614 -17.03 21.61 -14.73
C SER A 614 -17.83 20.65 -15.62
N GLU A 615 -17.15 19.91 -16.49
CA GLU A 615 -17.77 18.88 -17.33
C GLU A 615 -18.39 17.75 -16.49
N ILE A 616 -17.68 17.28 -15.46
CA ILE A 616 -18.21 16.29 -14.49
C ILE A 616 -19.48 16.83 -13.83
N VAL A 617 -19.47 18.09 -13.40
CA VAL A 617 -20.66 18.71 -12.77
C VAL A 617 -21.82 18.75 -13.74
N MET A 618 -21.62 19.20 -14.98
CA MET A 618 -22.67 19.24 -15.99
C MET A 618 -23.22 17.86 -16.33
N SER A 619 -22.36 16.88 -16.52
CA SER A 619 -22.73 15.48 -16.80
C SER A 619 -23.63 14.93 -15.70
N VAL A 620 -23.22 15.05 -14.44
CA VAL A 620 -23.99 14.55 -13.30
C VAL A 620 -25.30 15.33 -13.10
N LEU A 621 -25.32 16.64 -13.30
CA LEU A 621 -26.53 17.43 -13.18
C LEU A 621 -27.55 17.08 -14.27
N SER A 622 -27.12 16.73 -15.46
CA SER A 622 -27.99 16.32 -16.58
C SER A 622 -28.56 14.91 -16.44
N ASP A 623 -28.05 14.10 -15.49
CA ASP A 623 -28.61 12.78 -15.22
C ASP A 623 -29.99 12.86 -14.60
N ASN A 624 -31.02 12.39 -15.32
CA ASN A 624 -32.40 12.34 -14.90
C ASN A 624 -32.85 10.96 -14.42
N SER A 625 -31.93 10.06 -14.12
CA SER A 625 -32.23 8.66 -13.77
C SER A 625 -32.91 8.46 -12.42
N ASN A 626 -32.98 9.50 -11.57
CA ASN A 626 -33.48 9.44 -10.19
C ASN A 626 -32.94 8.29 -9.35
N ARG A 627 -31.71 7.85 -9.66
CA ARG A 627 -31.03 6.80 -8.90
C ARG A 627 -30.59 7.33 -7.54
N HIS A 628 -30.67 6.46 -6.54
CA HIS A 628 -30.16 6.74 -5.20
C HIS A 628 -29.36 5.55 -4.72
N ILE A 629 -28.23 5.81 -4.04
CA ILE A 629 -27.39 4.78 -3.47
C ILE A 629 -28.01 4.27 -2.17
N THR A 630 -28.22 2.97 -2.08
CA THR A 630 -28.71 2.30 -0.88
C THR A 630 -27.58 2.17 0.14
N ILE A 631 -27.64 2.98 1.19
CA ILE A 631 -26.64 2.98 2.24
C ILE A 631 -27.04 1.95 3.29
N GLN A 632 -26.38 0.82 3.28
CA GLN A 632 -26.53 -0.18 4.34
C GLN A 632 -25.72 0.24 5.59
N ALA A 633 -26.37 0.16 6.76
CA ALA A 633 -25.65 0.33 8.02
C ALA A 633 -24.55 -0.74 8.14
N PRO A 634 -23.37 -0.41 8.72
CA PRO A 634 -22.32 -1.38 8.91
C PRO A 634 -22.86 -2.57 9.73
N VAL A 635 -22.68 -3.77 9.20
CA VAL A 635 -23.00 -5.00 9.96
C VAL A 635 -22.03 -5.03 11.14
N PRO A 636 -22.51 -5.07 12.39
CA PRO A 636 -21.62 -5.17 13.53
C PRO A 636 -20.79 -6.46 13.40
N GLU A 637 -19.46 -6.33 13.44
CA GLU A 637 -18.56 -7.49 13.50
C GLU A 637 -18.99 -8.37 14.70
N LYS A 638 -19.39 -9.61 14.42
CA LYS A 638 -19.62 -10.60 15.46
C LYS A 638 -18.29 -10.86 16.17
N GLY A 639 -18.14 -10.24 17.33
CA GLY A 639 -17.05 -10.54 18.26
C GLY A 639 -17.03 -12.05 18.55
N LYS A 640 -15.85 -12.63 18.51
CA LYS A 640 -15.60 -14.01 18.91
C LYS A 640 -16.09 -14.22 20.34
N GLY A 641 -17.10 -15.08 20.51
CA GLY A 641 -17.45 -15.73 21.76
C GLY A 641 -18.82 -15.38 22.33
N GLU A 642 -19.85 -16.08 21.86
CA GLU A 642 -20.97 -16.46 22.76
C GLU A 642 -21.67 -17.70 22.20
N LYS A 643 -21.74 -18.70 23.04
CA LYS A 643 -22.47 -19.97 22.82
C LYS A 643 -23.98 -19.71 22.88
N ALA A 644 -24.68 -20.42 22.03
CA ALA A 644 -26.13 -20.42 21.89
C ALA A 644 -26.90 -20.59 23.22
N ALA A 645 -27.95 -19.79 23.43
CA ALA A 645 -29.10 -20.14 24.20
C ALA A 645 -30.36 -19.62 23.53
N ALA A 646 -31.38 -20.47 23.56
CA ALA A 646 -32.54 -20.50 22.70
C ALA A 646 -33.56 -19.36 22.90
N ALA A 647 -34.35 -19.19 21.85
CA ALA A 647 -35.47 -18.29 21.72
C ALA A 647 -36.61 -18.49 22.73
N SER A 648 -37.24 -17.39 23.14
CA SER A 648 -38.68 -17.37 23.40
C SER A 648 -39.27 -15.96 23.17
N ASP A 649 -40.30 -15.97 22.41
CA ASP A 649 -41.16 -14.92 21.90
C ASP A 649 -42.02 -14.25 22.98
N LYS A 650 -42.22 -12.93 22.94
CA LYS A 650 -43.53 -12.22 23.10
C LYS A 650 -43.41 -10.70 23.29
N PRO A 651 -44.49 -9.87 23.15
CA PRO A 651 -44.54 -8.79 22.17
C PRO A 651 -44.51 -7.34 22.73
N LYS A 652 -44.40 -6.41 21.78
CA LYS A 652 -44.42 -4.92 21.88
C LYS A 652 -45.48 -4.30 22.77
N LYS A 653 -45.14 -3.20 23.49
CA LYS A 653 -46.03 -2.10 23.80
C LYS A 653 -45.36 -0.72 23.60
N GLU A 654 -46.15 0.19 23.04
CA GLU A 654 -45.81 1.50 22.58
C GLU A 654 -45.59 2.60 23.65
N PRO A 655 -45.18 3.81 23.28
CA PRO A 655 -44.55 4.79 24.19
C PRO A 655 -45.51 5.85 24.73
N LYS A 656 -45.24 6.41 25.91
CA LYS A 656 -45.92 7.60 26.45
C LYS A 656 -44.95 8.75 26.74
N LYS A 657 -45.54 9.93 26.49
CA LYS A 657 -45.03 11.28 26.32
C LYS A 657 -44.31 11.91 27.54
N ARG A 658 -43.45 12.86 27.21
CA ARG A 658 -42.77 13.87 28.05
C ARG A 658 -43.72 14.83 28.76
N ALA A 659 -43.30 15.34 29.94
CA ALA A 659 -43.45 16.74 30.39
C ALA A 659 -42.49 17.04 31.58
N PRO A 660 -42.26 18.33 32.03
CA PRO A 660 -40.96 18.94 31.96
C PRO A 660 -40.31 19.32 33.33
N ARG A 661 -39.09 19.86 33.20
CA ARG A 661 -38.19 20.48 34.20
C ARG A 661 -38.85 21.25 35.34
N LYS A 662 -38.25 21.16 36.53
CA LYS A 662 -37.97 22.31 37.43
C LYS A 662 -36.67 22.14 38.20
N SER A 663 -36.00 23.26 38.34
CA SER A 663 -34.72 23.53 39.00
C SER A 663 -34.85 23.62 40.52
N ALA A 664 -33.80 23.36 41.28
CA ALA A 664 -33.17 24.23 42.23
C ALA A 664 -32.48 23.51 43.40
N THR A 665 -31.22 23.90 43.60
CA THR A 665 -30.46 24.37 44.75
C THR A 665 -30.15 23.45 45.94
N LYS A 666 -28.82 23.36 46.13
CA LYS A 666 -27.95 23.46 47.34
C LYS A 666 -28.42 22.88 48.68
N LYS A 667 -27.60 22.03 49.30
CA LYS A 667 -26.76 22.32 50.46
C LYS A 667 -25.99 21.08 50.94
N THR A 668 -24.74 21.30 51.19
CA THR A 668 -23.77 20.89 52.20
C THR A 668 -24.25 19.93 53.30
N GLU A 669 -23.46 18.85 53.62
CA GLU A 669 -22.63 18.78 54.81
C GLU A 669 -21.92 17.41 54.96
N GLN A 670 -20.79 17.48 55.54
CA GLN A 670 -19.69 16.60 55.90
C GLN A 670 -20.08 15.33 56.67
N ALA A 671 -19.30 14.27 56.49
CA ALA A 671 -18.56 13.63 57.59
C ALA A 671 -17.51 12.63 57.06
N ALA A 672 -16.43 12.59 57.78
CA ALA A 672 -15.14 11.94 57.62
C ALA A 672 -15.19 10.39 57.64
N GLY A 673 -14.15 9.78 57.05
CA GLY A 673 -13.83 8.38 57.35
C GLY A 673 -12.83 7.76 56.38
N GLU A 674 -11.57 7.79 56.74
CA GLU A 674 -10.50 6.83 56.53
C GLU A 674 -9.99 6.51 55.12
N ASN A 675 -8.73 6.85 54.88
CA ASN A 675 -7.85 6.43 53.81
C ASN A 675 -7.64 4.93 53.75
N GLN A 676 -8.07 4.31 52.66
CA GLN A 676 -7.59 2.97 52.20
C GLN A 676 -6.94 3.13 50.81
N PRO A 677 -5.92 2.32 50.44
CA PRO A 677 -5.20 2.46 49.21
C PRO A 677 -6.10 2.26 47.99
N ALA A 678 -5.88 3.04 46.95
CA ALA A 678 -6.74 3.28 45.79
C ALA A 678 -7.20 2.03 44.98
N ASP A 679 -6.58 0.87 45.14
CA ASP A 679 -6.98 -0.37 44.42
C ASP A 679 -7.85 -1.34 45.23
N ALA A 680 -8.13 -1.02 46.47
CA ALA A 680 -8.95 -1.86 47.36
C ALA A 680 -10.47 -1.84 47.03
N LEU A 681 -10.90 -0.92 46.17
CA LEU A 681 -12.31 -0.77 45.81
C LEU A 681 -12.72 -1.66 44.61
N VAL A 682 -11.78 -2.10 43.79
CA VAL A 682 -12.08 -2.90 42.60
C VAL A 682 -12.45 -4.32 43.01
N GLY A 683 -13.58 -4.83 42.50
CA GLY A 683 -14.10 -6.15 42.83
C GLY A 683 -15.03 -6.19 44.03
N GLN A 684 -15.18 -5.10 44.78
CA GLN A 684 -16.15 -5.03 45.91
C GLN A 684 -17.58 -4.80 45.38
N PRO A 685 -18.60 -5.22 46.13
CA PRO A 685 -20.00 -4.96 45.79
C PRO A 685 -20.24 -3.44 45.62
N CYS A 686 -20.97 -3.05 44.58
CA CYS A 686 -21.29 -1.66 44.32
C CYS A 686 -22.09 -1.04 45.49
N PRO A 687 -21.60 0.05 46.10
CA PRO A 687 -22.25 0.67 47.25
C PRO A 687 -23.59 1.34 46.89
N LEU A 688 -23.89 1.55 45.63
CA LEU A 688 -25.13 2.19 45.17
C LEU A 688 -26.24 1.15 44.89
N CYS A 689 -25.94 0.07 44.18
CA CYS A 689 -26.95 -0.90 43.79
C CYS A 689 -26.86 -2.26 44.49
N GLY A 690 -25.76 -2.57 45.15
CA GLY A 690 -25.54 -3.85 45.85
C GLY A 690 -25.48 -5.09 44.95
N LYS A 691 -25.83 -4.96 43.64
CA LYS A 691 -25.95 -6.08 42.69
C LYS A 691 -24.72 -6.24 41.81
N GLY A 692 -24.06 -5.14 41.48
CA GLY A 692 -22.86 -5.13 40.65
C GLY A 692 -21.58 -4.98 41.48
N THR A 693 -20.43 -5.15 40.88
CA THR A 693 -19.12 -4.93 41.49
C THR A 693 -18.50 -3.63 41.00
N VAL A 694 -17.64 -3.03 41.81
CA VAL A 694 -16.89 -1.83 41.44
C VAL A 694 -15.80 -2.23 40.42
N ILE A 695 -15.79 -1.56 39.28
CA ILE A 695 -14.81 -1.74 38.20
C ILE A 695 -14.02 -0.43 37.97
N LYS A 696 -12.75 -0.54 37.56
CA LYS A 696 -11.89 0.59 37.24
C LYS A 696 -12.12 0.99 35.76
N GLY A 697 -12.71 2.14 35.52
CA GLY A 697 -12.86 2.74 34.18
C GLY A 697 -11.64 3.58 33.78
N LYS A 698 -11.69 4.29 32.66
CA LYS A 698 -10.57 5.14 32.18
C LYS A 698 -10.36 6.42 33.00
N THR A 699 -11.40 6.93 33.63
CA THR A 699 -11.38 8.23 34.35
C THR A 699 -11.99 8.19 35.75
N ALA A 700 -12.59 7.05 36.14
CA ALA A 700 -13.25 6.88 37.43
C ALA A 700 -13.54 5.40 37.70
N TYR A 701 -13.80 5.04 38.97
CA TYR A 701 -14.41 3.78 39.33
C TYR A 701 -15.91 3.83 38.99
N GLY A 702 -16.45 2.74 38.46
CA GLY A 702 -17.87 2.62 38.11
C GLY A 702 -18.43 1.28 38.57
N CYS A 703 -19.74 1.04 38.37
CA CYS A 703 -20.39 -0.25 38.65
C CYS A 703 -20.44 -1.14 37.39
N SER A 704 -20.23 -2.44 37.54
CA SER A 704 -20.40 -3.42 36.44
C SER A 704 -21.83 -3.40 35.87
N GLU A 705 -22.83 -3.06 36.67
CA GLU A 705 -24.23 -2.92 36.28
C GLU A 705 -24.62 -1.54 35.76
N TRP A 706 -23.68 -0.76 35.27
CA TRP A 706 -23.96 0.57 34.69
C TRP A 706 -24.88 0.53 33.46
N LYS A 707 -24.86 -0.57 32.68
CA LYS A 707 -25.77 -0.80 31.56
C LYS A 707 -27.18 -1.09 31.99
N SER A 708 -27.35 -1.63 33.18
CA SER A 708 -28.64 -1.94 33.82
C SER A 708 -29.20 -0.76 34.63
N GLY A 709 -28.56 0.42 34.52
CA GLY A 709 -29.03 1.68 35.10
C GLY A 709 -28.34 2.10 36.39
N CYS A 710 -27.31 1.40 36.86
CA CYS A 710 -26.56 1.84 38.04
C CYS A 710 -25.65 3.04 37.71
N THR A 711 -25.83 4.14 38.41
CA THR A 711 -25.12 5.41 38.19
C THR A 711 -23.88 5.61 39.07
N PHE A 712 -23.44 4.57 39.79
CA PHE A 712 -22.27 4.69 40.65
C PHE A 712 -21.02 5.08 39.89
N ARG A 713 -20.41 6.20 40.31
CA ARG A 713 -19.16 6.72 39.75
C ARG A 713 -18.36 7.44 40.83
N LYS A 714 -17.11 7.00 41.05
CA LYS A 714 -16.16 7.65 41.98
C LYS A 714 -14.92 8.04 41.16
N PRO A 715 -14.55 9.34 41.04
CA PRO A 715 -13.32 9.76 40.36
C PRO A 715 -12.08 9.11 40.95
N PHE A 716 -11.02 8.96 40.18
CA PHE A 716 -9.68 8.69 40.70
C PHE A 716 -9.20 9.93 41.47
N GLU A 717 -8.65 9.76 42.62
CA GLU A 717 -7.93 10.82 43.36
C GLU A 717 -6.56 11.04 42.76
#